data_1632ab606fe984cf25dc128c54347741
#
_entry.id   1632ab606fe984cf25dc128c54347741
#
_cell.length_a   1.000
_cell.length_b   1.000
_cell.length_c   1.000
_cell.angle_alpha   90.00
_cell.angle_beta   90.00
_cell.angle_gamma   90.00
#
_symmetry.space_group_name_H-M   'P 1'
#
loop_
_entity.id
_entity.type
_entity.pdbx_description
1 polymer ?
#
loop_
_entity_poly.entity_id
_entity_poly.type
_entity_poly.pdbx_seq_one_letter_code
_entity_poly.pdbx_strand_id
1 'polypeptide(L)'
;MKSMGVNEIREKFLSFFESKGCLRLGSFPLIPKNDASLLLINSGMAPMKPWFQNPETAPKRRVTTCQKCIRTGDIENVGKTARHGTFFEMLGNFSFGDYFKKEATAWAWEFFTKVMEIPQERLWISVYEEDDEARDIWVNEVGVDPTHIVKLGKEDNFWEHGTGPCGPCSEIYFDRGEEYGCGEPVCGVGCECDRFMEVWNLVFTQFDKDEDGNYNRLPNPNIDTGMGLERLAVVMQGVDNLFEIDTVQDVMKHICRIANIEYKKDDKKDVSLRVITDHIRSTVMMVSDGVIPSNEGRGYVLRRLLRRAARHGKLLGINKQFLFEVADTVIECSKGAYPELDEKRDYIRNIIKKEEERFDATIDNGLNVLNGYIEAAQKEGRKELTGKEAFKLHDTYGFPVDLTIEMAEEKGLEVDVDGFNKAMQEQKDTARDARTEGSSWDGNETFEFENAEPTVFVGYDTLETDAKVVGIVVEDEGVCDTIIENQKGFIVTDKTPFYAEMGGQVGDIGTITINGKAANVVNTTKTEDGYYLHETEVQLTPIKVGDTVTMSVDKVHRTDVCRNHTATHILDKALRDVLGSHVAQAGSLVESDRLRFDFSHFEAMTTEQIKQAEDIVNEKILESIDVTVQELPIEEAKKLGAIALFGEKYGDVVRVVSVGDYSVEFCGGTHLTNTAQCGLFKIISESGVAASVRRIEAVTGKGVLEYINNSDRLIEKTAAALKINQINEIDHKAESVMAQCRELEKAVDSFKEKMAAAKANNIMTGIKHIGEISLITAQVDGMGADEMKSMADKIKAEVPNSVAVMGAETDGKITFVAMASKEAVKLGVHCGKIIKDITAVAGGRGGGKPDMAQGGGSDASKIDDALAKVDEIVAEQIK
;
A
#
# COMPACT_ATOMS: atom_id res chain seq x y z
N MET A 1 -28.87 -33.80 -18.87
CA MET A 1 -27.46 -33.48 -18.49
C MET A 1 -27.15 -34.05 -17.10
N LYS A 2 -25.97 -34.63 -16.92
CA LYS A 2 -25.51 -35.07 -15.60
C LYS A 2 -24.89 -33.87 -14.90
N SER A 3 -25.30 -33.56 -13.67
CA SER A 3 -24.67 -32.47 -12.87
C SER A 3 -23.22 -32.81 -12.60
N MET A 4 -22.33 -31.80 -12.76
CA MET A 4 -20.88 -31.93 -12.56
C MET A 4 -20.37 -30.76 -11.73
N GLY A 5 -19.43 -31.05 -10.81
CA GLY A 5 -18.74 -30.00 -10.01
C GLY A 5 -17.71 -29.22 -10.84
N VAL A 6 -17.38 -28.00 -10.38
CA VAL A 6 -16.42 -27.10 -11.04
C VAL A 6 -15.07 -27.80 -11.29
N ASN A 7 -14.55 -28.53 -10.31
CA ASN A 7 -13.27 -29.23 -10.43
C ASN A 7 -13.33 -30.41 -11.43
N GLU A 8 -14.46 -31.11 -11.52
CA GLU A 8 -14.69 -32.18 -12.52
C GLU A 8 -14.73 -31.59 -13.94
N ILE A 9 -15.43 -30.49 -14.14
CA ILE A 9 -15.55 -29.81 -15.44
C ILE A 9 -14.17 -29.37 -15.92
N ARG A 10 -13.37 -28.71 -15.03
CA ARG A 10 -12.01 -28.28 -15.34
C ARG A 10 -11.13 -29.44 -15.81
N GLU A 11 -11.14 -30.54 -15.08
CA GLU A 11 -10.32 -31.71 -15.42
C GLU A 11 -10.77 -32.36 -16.72
N LYS A 12 -12.07 -32.49 -16.97
CA LYS A 12 -12.60 -33.02 -18.22
C LYS A 12 -12.18 -32.18 -19.42
N PHE A 13 -12.18 -30.85 -19.33
CA PHE A 13 -11.74 -29.97 -20.41
C PHE A 13 -10.24 -30.15 -20.71
N LEU A 14 -9.42 -30.06 -19.68
CA LEU A 14 -7.97 -30.17 -19.84
C LEU A 14 -7.57 -31.55 -20.39
N SER A 15 -8.11 -32.65 -19.84
CA SER A 15 -7.85 -34.00 -20.30
C SER A 15 -8.38 -34.25 -21.73
N PHE A 16 -9.50 -33.62 -22.09
CA PHE A 16 -10.03 -33.74 -23.47
C PHE A 16 -9.03 -33.12 -24.47
N PHE A 17 -8.54 -31.92 -24.23
CA PHE A 17 -7.58 -31.26 -25.11
C PHE A 17 -6.17 -31.90 -25.08
N GLU A 18 -5.76 -32.50 -23.96
CA GLU A 18 -4.57 -33.37 -23.93
C GLU A 18 -4.74 -34.55 -24.89
N SER A 19 -5.94 -35.17 -24.95
CA SER A 19 -6.24 -36.25 -25.91
C SER A 19 -6.19 -35.80 -27.37
N LYS A 20 -6.39 -34.49 -27.63
CA LYS A 20 -6.23 -33.88 -28.97
C LYS A 20 -4.78 -33.46 -29.25
N GLY A 21 -3.86 -33.77 -28.32
CA GLY A 21 -2.43 -33.52 -28.46
C GLY A 21 -1.99 -32.14 -28.00
N CYS A 22 -2.83 -31.37 -27.32
CA CYS A 22 -2.43 -30.11 -26.69
C CYS A 22 -1.50 -30.35 -25.49
N LEU A 23 -0.53 -29.46 -25.28
CA LEU A 23 0.27 -29.41 -24.05
C LEU A 23 -0.57 -28.71 -22.96
N ARG A 24 -0.79 -29.41 -21.86
CA ARG A 24 -1.45 -28.81 -20.69
C ARG A 24 -0.47 -27.89 -19.96
N LEU A 25 -0.81 -26.63 -19.84
CA LEU A 25 -0.07 -25.64 -19.07
C LEU A 25 -0.79 -25.33 -17.76
N GLY A 26 -0.01 -25.06 -16.71
CA GLY A 26 -0.56 -24.46 -15.49
C GLY A 26 -1.07 -23.04 -15.75
N SER A 27 -1.90 -22.53 -14.85
CA SER A 27 -2.29 -21.12 -14.87
C SER A 27 -1.08 -20.21 -14.69
N PHE A 28 -0.98 -19.19 -15.52
CA PHE A 28 -0.01 -18.12 -15.31
C PHE A 28 -0.44 -17.25 -14.11
N PRO A 29 0.53 -16.58 -13.43
CA PRO A 29 0.21 -15.61 -12.41
C PRO A 29 -0.68 -14.49 -12.94
N LEU A 30 -1.53 -13.92 -12.08
CA LEU A 30 -2.39 -12.78 -12.39
C LEU A 30 -1.61 -11.50 -12.71
N ILE A 31 -0.34 -11.43 -12.28
CA ILE A 31 0.57 -10.32 -12.60
C ILE A 31 1.16 -10.56 -14.00
N PRO A 32 0.83 -9.70 -15.00
CA PRO A 32 1.37 -9.86 -16.34
C PRO A 32 2.89 -9.69 -16.37
N LYS A 33 3.57 -10.54 -17.14
CA LYS A 33 5.01 -10.43 -17.41
C LYS A 33 5.20 -9.69 -18.72
N ASN A 34 5.98 -8.61 -18.74
CA ASN A 34 6.36 -7.86 -19.95
C ASN A 34 5.19 -7.26 -20.75
N ASP A 35 4.06 -6.99 -20.12
CA ASP A 35 2.92 -6.29 -20.73
C ASP A 35 2.45 -5.15 -19.80
N ALA A 36 2.91 -3.93 -20.11
CA ALA A 36 2.56 -2.73 -19.36
C ALA A 36 1.12 -2.25 -19.64
N SER A 37 0.47 -2.76 -20.69
CA SER A 37 -0.90 -2.39 -21.04
C SER A 37 -1.95 -3.02 -20.12
N LEU A 38 -1.59 -4.11 -19.41
CA LEU A 38 -2.48 -4.83 -18.52
C LEU A 38 -2.07 -4.67 -17.06
N LEU A 39 -3.02 -4.29 -16.23
CA LEU A 39 -2.82 -4.22 -14.79
C LEU A 39 -2.82 -5.64 -14.16
N LEU A 40 -3.77 -6.47 -14.59
CA LEU A 40 -3.94 -7.86 -14.18
C LEU A 40 -4.34 -8.70 -15.40
N ILE A 41 -4.00 -9.98 -15.40
CA ILE A 41 -4.44 -10.92 -16.46
C ILE A 41 -5.96 -11.05 -16.45
N ASN A 42 -6.57 -10.76 -17.59
CA ASN A 42 -8.02 -10.68 -17.79
C ASN A 42 -8.56 -11.64 -18.85
N SER A 43 -7.67 -12.43 -19.49
CA SER A 43 -8.01 -13.42 -20.51
C SER A 43 -7.00 -14.55 -20.58
N GLY A 44 -7.40 -15.67 -21.17
CA GLY A 44 -6.52 -16.83 -21.35
C GLY A 44 -5.33 -16.57 -22.27
N MET A 45 -5.52 -15.75 -23.29
CA MET A 45 -4.51 -15.43 -24.30
C MET A 45 -3.44 -14.45 -23.79
N ALA A 46 -3.80 -13.55 -22.85
CA ALA A 46 -2.93 -12.44 -22.46
C ALA A 46 -1.49 -12.86 -22.10
N PRO A 47 -1.24 -13.92 -21.30
CA PRO A 47 0.13 -14.35 -21.01
C PRO A 47 0.87 -14.96 -22.20
N MET A 48 0.16 -15.33 -23.27
CA MET A 48 0.68 -16.06 -24.43
C MET A 48 0.80 -15.19 -25.70
N LYS A 49 0.49 -13.86 -25.61
CA LYS A 49 0.61 -12.93 -26.75
C LYS A 49 1.86 -13.10 -27.60
N PRO A 50 3.10 -13.25 -27.02
CA PRO A 50 4.30 -13.42 -27.82
C PRO A 50 4.30 -14.67 -28.73
N TRP A 51 3.58 -15.73 -28.35
CA TRP A 51 3.50 -16.96 -29.13
C TRP A 51 2.58 -16.85 -30.37
N PHE A 52 1.60 -15.92 -30.30
CA PHE A 52 0.77 -15.60 -31.47
C PHE A 52 1.56 -14.88 -32.56
N GLN A 53 2.52 -14.03 -32.18
CA GLN A 53 3.38 -13.30 -33.09
C GLN A 53 4.58 -14.15 -33.56
N ASN A 54 5.15 -14.97 -32.66
CA ASN A 54 6.29 -15.85 -32.97
C ASN A 54 6.02 -17.28 -32.44
N PRO A 55 5.34 -18.13 -33.23
CA PRO A 55 4.97 -19.50 -32.85
C PRO A 55 6.15 -20.42 -32.49
N GLU A 56 7.35 -20.13 -32.97
CA GLU A 56 8.55 -20.94 -32.67
C GLU A 56 9.00 -20.79 -31.20
N THR A 57 8.59 -19.73 -30.52
CA THR A 57 8.91 -19.52 -29.10
C THR A 57 7.95 -20.24 -28.15
N ALA A 58 6.85 -20.78 -28.66
CA ALA A 58 5.91 -21.54 -27.86
C ALA A 58 6.49 -22.91 -27.46
N PRO A 59 6.21 -23.41 -26.25
CA PRO A 59 6.69 -24.73 -25.82
C PRO A 59 6.09 -25.85 -26.65
N LYS A 60 4.95 -25.62 -27.25
CA LYS A 60 4.28 -26.46 -28.25
C LYS A 60 3.29 -25.61 -29.04
N ARG A 61 3.09 -25.90 -30.33
CA ARG A 61 2.19 -25.12 -31.19
C ARG A 61 0.71 -25.25 -30.84
N ARG A 62 0.32 -26.23 -30.01
CA ARG A 62 -1.03 -26.36 -29.43
C ARG A 62 -0.95 -26.57 -27.94
N VAL A 63 -1.67 -25.73 -27.19
CA VAL A 63 -1.68 -25.78 -25.73
C VAL A 63 -3.10 -25.68 -25.20
N THR A 64 -3.32 -26.13 -23.96
CA THR A 64 -4.56 -25.94 -23.21
C THR A 64 -4.25 -25.51 -21.78
N THR A 65 -5.08 -24.61 -21.22
CA THR A 65 -4.92 -24.14 -19.86
C THR A 65 -6.26 -23.76 -19.24
N CYS A 66 -6.30 -23.72 -17.92
CA CYS A 66 -7.33 -23.07 -17.13
C CYS A 66 -6.68 -21.84 -16.47
N GLN A 67 -6.91 -20.65 -17.04
CA GLN A 67 -6.26 -19.42 -16.64
C GLN A 67 -7.09 -18.67 -15.61
N LYS A 68 -6.45 -18.30 -14.47
CA LYS A 68 -6.99 -17.33 -13.50
C LYS A 68 -7.11 -15.95 -14.16
N CYS A 69 -8.28 -15.33 -14.07
CA CYS A 69 -8.55 -14.03 -14.65
C CYS A 69 -9.21 -13.09 -13.64
N ILE A 70 -8.84 -11.81 -13.70
CA ILE A 70 -9.48 -10.74 -12.94
C ILE A 70 -10.00 -9.66 -13.90
N ARG A 71 -11.29 -9.35 -13.78
CA ARG A 71 -11.94 -8.20 -14.45
C ARG A 71 -12.60 -7.31 -13.43
N THR A 72 -12.29 -6.01 -13.48
CA THR A 72 -12.77 -5.03 -12.49
C THR A 72 -13.64 -3.93 -13.09
N GLY A 73 -13.85 -3.93 -14.41
CA GLY A 73 -14.69 -2.94 -15.09
C GLY A 73 -16.12 -2.89 -14.56
N ASP A 74 -16.65 -4.05 -14.13
CA ASP A 74 -18.04 -4.18 -13.67
C ASP A 74 -18.17 -4.47 -12.17
N ILE A 75 -17.21 -4.02 -11.37
CA ILE A 75 -17.16 -4.32 -9.92
C ILE A 75 -18.44 -3.86 -9.19
N GLU A 76 -19.06 -2.76 -9.64
CA GLU A 76 -20.30 -2.20 -9.10
C GLU A 76 -21.53 -3.09 -9.40
N ASN A 77 -21.45 -3.90 -10.46
CA ASN A 77 -22.51 -4.82 -10.86
C ASN A 77 -22.43 -6.18 -10.16
N VAL A 78 -21.28 -6.46 -9.49
CA VAL A 78 -21.09 -7.69 -8.72
C VAL A 78 -22.12 -7.77 -7.58
N GLY A 79 -22.82 -8.89 -7.52
CA GLY A 79 -23.87 -9.16 -6.55
C GLY A 79 -25.26 -8.65 -6.97
N LYS A 80 -25.36 -7.70 -7.93
CA LYS A 80 -26.62 -7.16 -8.44
C LYS A 80 -27.14 -7.95 -9.65
N THR A 81 -26.26 -8.53 -10.44
CA THR A 81 -26.57 -9.31 -11.65
C THR A 81 -26.21 -10.78 -11.47
N ALA A 82 -26.75 -11.64 -12.30
CA ALA A 82 -26.52 -13.09 -12.27
C ALA A 82 -25.14 -13.52 -12.83
N ARG A 83 -24.52 -12.69 -13.67
CA ARG A 83 -23.39 -13.04 -14.55
C ARG A 83 -22.09 -12.30 -14.28
N HIS A 84 -22.06 -11.26 -13.43
CA HIS A 84 -20.88 -10.48 -13.15
C HIS A 84 -20.14 -10.98 -11.91
N GLY A 85 -18.84 -11.25 -12.08
CA GLY A 85 -17.89 -11.58 -11.04
C GLY A 85 -16.53 -11.00 -11.37
N THR A 86 -15.71 -10.69 -10.35
CA THR A 86 -14.37 -10.12 -10.57
C THR A 86 -13.33 -11.18 -10.84
N PHE A 87 -13.38 -12.33 -10.16
CA PHE A 87 -12.54 -13.49 -10.42
C PHE A 87 -13.31 -14.57 -11.16
N PHE A 88 -12.69 -15.10 -12.21
CA PHE A 88 -13.19 -16.28 -12.93
C PHE A 88 -12.04 -17.08 -13.52
N GLU A 89 -12.33 -18.33 -13.84
CA GLU A 89 -11.39 -19.23 -14.50
C GLU A 89 -11.76 -19.36 -15.99
N MET A 90 -10.79 -19.06 -16.86
CA MET A 90 -10.97 -19.18 -18.30
C MET A 90 -10.31 -20.47 -18.81
N LEU A 91 -11.13 -21.39 -19.25
CA LEU A 91 -10.71 -22.60 -19.98
C LEU A 91 -10.41 -22.23 -21.41
N GLY A 92 -9.22 -22.58 -21.89
CA GLY A 92 -8.78 -22.21 -23.22
C GLY A 92 -7.99 -23.33 -23.92
N ASN A 93 -8.16 -23.42 -25.22
CA ASN A 93 -7.31 -24.19 -26.12
C ASN A 93 -6.82 -23.28 -27.23
N PHE A 94 -5.52 -23.34 -27.48
CA PHE A 94 -4.82 -22.40 -28.34
C PHE A 94 -4.01 -23.12 -29.41
N SER A 95 -3.96 -22.50 -30.59
CA SER A 95 -3.17 -22.97 -31.72
C SER A 95 -2.29 -21.83 -32.24
N PHE A 96 -1.01 -22.06 -32.33
CA PHE A 96 -0.03 -21.13 -32.88
C PHE A 96 0.41 -21.61 -34.26
N GLY A 97 -0.49 -21.39 -35.27
CA GLY A 97 -0.28 -21.83 -36.65
C GLY A 97 -0.28 -23.36 -36.87
N ASP A 98 -1.00 -24.12 -36.03
CA ASP A 98 -1.08 -25.58 -36.14
C ASP A 98 -2.46 -26.03 -36.67
N TYR A 99 -3.53 -25.97 -35.85
CA TYR A 99 -4.91 -26.24 -36.28
C TYR A 99 -5.71 -24.93 -36.37
N PHE A 100 -6.84 -24.95 -37.10
CA PHE A 100 -7.63 -23.77 -37.31
C PHE A 100 -9.14 -24.04 -37.18
N LYS A 101 -10.00 -23.31 -37.89
CA LYS A 101 -11.47 -23.30 -37.74
C LYS A 101 -12.09 -24.70 -37.69
N LYS A 102 -11.70 -25.59 -38.62
CA LYS A 102 -12.32 -26.95 -38.76
C LYS A 102 -12.14 -27.79 -37.51
N GLU A 103 -10.91 -27.87 -37.02
CA GLU A 103 -10.60 -28.66 -35.83
C GLU A 103 -11.20 -28.00 -34.60
N ALA A 104 -11.05 -26.66 -34.47
CA ALA A 104 -11.55 -25.92 -33.33
C ALA A 104 -13.06 -26.07 -33.13
N THR A 105 -13.85 -25.89 -34.18
CA THR A 105 -15.30 -26.03 -34.15
C THR A 105 -15.75 -27.50 -33.90
N ALA A 106 -15.11 -28.45 -34.57
CA ALA A 106 -15.41 -29.87 -34.40
C ALA A 106 -15.12 -30.35 -32.95
N TRP A 107 -13.97 -29.92 -32.37
CA TRP A 107 -13.62 -30.27 -30.99
C TRP A 107 -14.52 -29.60 -29.97
N ALA A 108 -14.89 -28.34 -30.20
CA ALA A 108 -15.83 -27.66 -29.32
C ALA A 108 -17.19 -28.34 -29.28
N TRP A 109 -17.72 -28.72 -30.45
CA TRP A 109 -18.97 -29.47 -30.56
C TRP A 109 -18.88 -30.86 -29.93
N GLU A 110 -17.77 -31.58 -30.19
CA GLU A 110 -17.51 -32.89 -29.58
C GLU A 110 -17.45 -32.80 -28.07
N PHE A 111 -16.76 -31.78 -27.53
CA PHE A 111 -16.68 -31.58 -26.10
C PHE A 111 -18.05 -31.37 -25.47
N PHE A 112 -18.87 -30.45 -26.01
CA PHE A 112 -20.19 -30.21 -25.46
C PHE A 112 -21.14 -31.38 -25.61
N THR A 113 -21.20 -31.99 -26.78
CA THR A 113 -22.23 -32.99 -27.08
C THR A 113 -21.87 -34.39 -26.60
N LYS A 114 -20.58 -34.78 -26.58
CA LYS A 114 -20.15 -36.14 -26.21
C LYS A 114 -19.50 -36.22 -24.84
N VAL A 115 -18.73 -35.20 -24.41
CA VAL A 115 -18.02 -35.21 -23.11
C VAL A 115 -18.91 -34.64 -22.00
N MET A 116 -19.56 -33.51 -22.27
CA MET A 116 -20.44 -32.81 -21.33
C MET A 116 -21.90 -33.31 -21.45
N GLU A 117 -22.24 -34.06 -22.50
CA GLU A 117 -23.58 -34.59 -22.76
C GLU A 117 -24.66 -33.51 -22.77
N ILE A 118 -24.34 -32.33 -23.31
CA ILE A 118 -25.28 -31.22 -23.46
C ILE A 118 -26.18 -31.52 -24.69
N PRO A 119 -27.52 -31.45 -24.58
CA PRO A 119 -28.43 -31.65 -25.70
C PRO A 119 -28.17 -30.63 -26.81
N GLN A 120 -28.04 -31.13 -28.04
CA GLN A 120 -27.70 -30.28 -29.21
C GLN A 120 -28.77 -29.22 -29.49
N GLU A 121 -30.01 -29.51 -29.22
CA GLU A 121 -31.18 -28.62 -29.36
C GLU A 121 -31.13 -27.41 -28.40
N ARG A 122 -30.25 -27.44 -27.37
CA ARG A 122 -30.05 -26.37 -26.43
C ARG A 122 -28.84 -25.47 -26.80
N LEU A 123 -28.07 -25.87 -27.83
CA LEU A 123 -26.87 -25.16 -28.26
C LEU A 123 -27.19 -24.30 -29.49
N TRP A 124 -26.75 -23.02 -29.41
CA TRP A 124 -26.84 -22.04 -30.45
C TRP A 124 -25.46 -21.49 -30.78
N ILE A 125 -25.24 -21.14 -32.06
CA ILE A 125 -23.96 -20.65 -32.55
C ILE A 125 -24.15 -19.24 -33.11
N SER A 126 -23.26 -18.31 -32.74
CA SER A 126 -23.11 -17.07 -33.48
C SER A 126 -21.87 -17.13 -34.36
N VAL A 127 -21.90 -16.43 -35.49
CA VAL A 127 -20.76 -16.25 -36.38
C VAL A 127 -20.70 -14.79 -36.84
N TYR A 128 -19.52 -14.28 -37.10
CA TYR A 128 -19.36 -12.96 -37.71
C TYR A 128 -20.06 -12.90 -39.08
N GLU A 129 -20.80 -11.83 -39.32
CA GLU A 129 -21.68 -11.72 -40.51
C GLU A 129 -20.94 -11.89 -41.84
N GLU A 130 -19.63 -11.55 -41.91
CA GLU A 130 -18.78 -11.70 -43.09
C GLU A 130 -17.97 -13.01 -43.10
N ASP A 131 -18.06 -13.86 -42.06
CA ASP A 131 -17.33 -15.14 -42.00
C ASP A 131 -18.22 -16.30 -42.45
N ASP A 132 -18.54 -16.34 -43.76
CA ASP A 132 -19.31 -17.45 -44.38
C ASP A 132 -18.55 -18.77 -44.26
N GLU A 133 -17.22 -18.78 -44.23
CA GLU A 133 -16.42 -19.99 -44.04
C GLU A 133 -16.72 -20.66 -42.68
N ALA A 134 -16.75 -19.92 -41.60
CA ALA A 134 -17.07 -20.46 -40.29
C ALA A 134 -18.51 -21.04 -40.26
N ARG A 135 -19.46 -20.29 -40.84
CA ARG A 135 -20.86 -20.79 -40.97
C ARG A 135 -20.94 -22.10 -41.74
N ASP A 136 -20.26 -22.18 -42.89
CA ASP A 136 -20.28 -23.38 -43.72
C ASP A 136 -19.62 -24.59 -43.03
N ILE A 137 -18.58 -24.39 -42.25
CA ILE A 137 -17.95 -25.41 -41.41
C ILE A 137 -18.95 -25.93 -40.35
N TRP A 138 -19.63 -25.04 -39.63
CA TRP A 138 -20.62 -25.41 -38.62
C TRP A 138 -21.76 -26.24 -39.24
N VAL A 139 -22.30 -25.84 -40.40
CA VAL A 139 -23.42 -26.54 -41.05
C VAL A 139 -22.98 -27.82 -41.71
N ASN A 140 -21.95 -27.77 -42.56
CA ASN A 140 -21.67 -28.87 -43.49
C ASN A 140 -20.67 -29.88 -42.91
N GLU A 141 -19.75 -29.47 -42.05
CA GLU A 141 -18.73 -30.36 -41.51
C GLU A 141 -19.04 -30.80 -40.06
N VAL A 142 -19.53 -29.90 -39.22
CA VAL A 142 -19.91 -30.22 -37.83
C VAL A 142 -21.33 -30.77 -37.73
N GLY A 143 -22.22 -30.31 -38.61
CA GLY A 143 -23.60 -30.81 -38.70
C GLY A 143 -24.59 -30.12 -37.75
N VAL A 144 -24.32 -28.86 -37.41
CA VAL A 144 -25.24 -28.02 -36.62
C VAL A 144 -26.44 -27.64 -37.46
N ASP A 145 -27.64 -27.68 -36.88
CA ASP A 145 -28.87 -27.25 -37.56
C ASP A 145 -28.73 -25.76 -37.98
N PRO A 146 -28.88 -25.44 -39.27
CA PRO A 146 -28.76 -24.07 -39.77
C PRO A 146 -29.68 -23.07 -39.07
N THR A 147 -30.78 -23.51 -38.44
CA THR A 147 -31.73 -22.68 -37.70
C THR A 147 -31.17 -22.24 -36.34
N HIS A 148 -30.14 -22.93 -35.86
CA HIS A 148 -29.44 -22.61 -34.61
C HIS A 148 -28.18 -21.76 -34.82
N ILE A 149 -27.96 -21.24 -36.07
CA ILE A 149 -26.81 -20.38 -36.37
C ILE A 149 -27.29 -18.97 -36.65
N VAL A 150 -26.76 -18.01 -35.93
CA VAL A 150 -27.07 -16.58 -36.02
C VAL A 150 -25.85 -15.80 -36.50
N LYS A 151 -26.05 -14.90 -37.46
CA LYS A 151 -25.00 -13.94 -37.89
C LYS A 151 -25.12 -12.66 -37.08
N LEU A 152 -24.02 -12.25 -36.45
CA LEU A 152 -23.94 -11.00 -35.67
C LEU A 152 -22.85 -10.08 -36.24
N GLY A 153 -22.92 -8.80 -35.89
CA GLY A 153 -22.03 -7.78 -36.38
C GLY A 153 -20.64 -7.83 -35.73
N LYS A 154 -19.83 -6.84 -36.10
CA LYS A 154 -18.45 -6.73 -35.59
C LYS A 154 -18.40 -6.52 -34.08
N GLU A 155 -19.37 -5.85 -33.48
CA GLU A 155 -19.43 -5.59 -32.05
C GLU A 155 -19.51 -6.86 -31.23
N ASP A 156 -20.17 -7.90 -31.75
CA ASP A 156 -20.39 -9.16 -31.04
C ASP A 156 -19.41 -10.27 -31.48
N ASN A 157 -19.15 -10.39 -32.79
CA ASN A 157 -18.42 -11.54 -33.33
C ASN A 157 -17.09 -11.19 -34.03
N PHE A 158 -16.41 -10.12 -33.61
CA PHE A 158 -15.05 -9.82 -34.02
C PHE A 158 -14.21 -9.40 -32.81
N TRP A 159 -13.22 -10.18 -32.47
CA TRP A 159 -12.38 -9.90 -31.32
C TRP A 159 -11.17 -9.07 -31.71
N GLU A 160 -10.99 -7.89 -31.07
CA GLU A 160 -9.83 -7.02 -31.20
C GLU A 160 -9.56 -6.30 -29.87
N HIS A 161 -8.30 -6.10 -29.55
CA HIS A 161 -7.92 -5.32 -28.37
C HIS A 161 -6.69 -4.45 -28.66
N GLY A 162 -6.92 -3.18 -29.01
CA GLY A 162 -5.87 -2.25 -29.41
C GLY A 162 -5.21 -2.69 -30.73
N THR A 163 -3.87 -2.70 -30.77
CA THR A 163 -3.04 -3.23 -31.85
C THR A 163 -2.66 -4.70 -31.58
N GLY A 164 -2.41 -5.47 -32.60
CA GLY A 164 -1.95 -6.86 -32.51
C GLY A 164 -2.94 -7.89 -33.08
N PRO A 165 -2.76 -9.17 -32.72
CA PRO A 165 -3.55 -10.28 -33.27
C PRO A 165 -5.04 -10.14 -33.01
N CYS A 166 -5.87 -10.28 -34.07
CA CYS A 166 -7.30 -10.11 -34.02
C CYS A 166 -8.00 -10.95 -35.10
N GLY A 167 -9.32 -11.07 -35.02
CA GLY A 167 -10.08 -11.77 -36.03
C GLY A 167 -11.55 -12.02 -35.69
N PRO A 168 -12.33 -12.54 -36.65
CA PRO A 168 -13.72 -12.95 -36.40
C PRO A 168 -13.76 -14.04 -35.34
N CYS A 169 -14.89 -14.12 -34.64
CA CYS A 169 -15.12 -15.18 -33.68
C CYS A 169 -16.47 -15.85 -33.90
N SER A 170 -16.58 -17.02 -33.32
CA SER A 170 -17.82 -17.80 -33.26
C SER A 170 -18.08 -18.17 -31.81
N GLU A 171 -19.27 -17.85 -31.33
CA GLU A 171 -19.63 -18.09 -29.94
C GLU A 171 -20.67 -19.19 -29.82
N ILE A 172 -20.59 -19.99 -28.77
CA ILE A 172 -21.52 -21.08 -28.47
C ILE A 172 -22.34 -20.64 -27.25
N TYR A 173 -23.65 -20.58 -27.47
CA TYR A 173 -24.65 -20.20 -26.48
C TYR A 173 -25.44 -21.43 -26.02
N PHE A 174 -25.86 -21.39 -24.76
CA PHE A 174 -26.78 -22.34 -24.20
C PHE A 174 -28.14 -21.67 -23.95
N ASP A 175 -29.20 -22.19 -24.57
CA ASP A 175 -30.60 -21.79 -24.32
C ASP A 175 -31.06 -22.35 -22.98
N ARG A 176 -31.23 -21.49 -22.00
CA ARG A 176 -31.66 -21.84 -20.64
C ARG A 176 -33.18 -22.12 -20.54
N GLY A 177 -33.93 -21.66 -21.52
CA GLY A 177 -35.39 -21.80 -21.57
C GLY A 177 -36.10 -20.44 -21.55
N GLU A 178 -37.36 -20.47 -21.93
CA GLU A 178 -38.19 -19.27 -22.04
C GLU A 178 -38.37 -18.52 -20.71
N GLU A 179 -38.31 -19.24 -19.60
CA GLU A 179 -38.41 -18.70 -18.24
C GLU A 179 -37.27 -17.68 -17.89
N TYR A 180 -36.15 -17.74 -18.62
CA TYR A 180 -35.02 -16.80 -18.47
C TYR A 180 -35.04 -15.67 -19.50
N GLY A 181 -36.04 -15.65 -20.38
CA GLY A 181 -36.17 -14.67 -21.47
C GLY A 181 -36.73 -13.34 -21.01
N CYS A 182 -36.51 -12.29 -21.82
CA CYS A 182 -37.04 -10.94 -21.54
C CYS A 182 -38.55 -10.82 -21.82
N GLY A 183 -39.20 -11.83 -22.36
CA GLY A 183 -40.62 -11.83 -22.72
C GLY A 183 -40.94 -11.06 -24.03
N GLU A 184 -39.93 -10.51 -24.70
CA GLU A 184 -40.13 -9.85 -26.00
C GLU A 184 -40.27 -10.86 -27.13
N PRO A 185 -41.07 -10.53 -28.18
CA PRO A 185 -41.33 -11.44 -29.31
C PRO A 185 -40.06 -11.83 -30.11
N VAL A 186 -39.00 -11.08 -30.01
CA VAL A 186 -37.72 -11.26 -30.75
C VAL A 186 -36.60 -11.69 -29.82
N CYS A 187 -36.90 -12.41 -28.73
CA CYS A 187 -35.87 -12.94 -27.83
C CYS A 187 -35.05 -14.03 -28.52
N GLY A 188 -33.76 -13.76 -28.75
CA GLY A 188 -32.81 -14.67 -29.43
C GLY A 188 -31.37 -14.44 -28.97
N VAL A 189 -30.45 -15.16 -29.65
CA VAL A 189 -28.99 -14.91 -29.46
C VAL A 189 -28.67 -13.47 -29.80
N GLY A 190 -27.86 -12.81 -28.94
CA GLY A 190 -27.59 -11.36 -29.00
C GLY A 190 -28.54 -10.53 -28.13
N CYS A 191 -29.58 -11.14 -27.51
CA CYS A 191 -30.39 -10.43 -26.51
C CYS A 191 -29.66 -10.34 -25.17
N GLU A 192 -29.74 -9.20 -24.50
CA GLU A 192 -29.10 -8.98 -23.21
C GLU A 192 -29.75 -9.73 -22.03
N CYS A 193 -30.85 -10.47 -22.26
CA CYS A 193 -31.49 -11.27 -21.21
C CYS A 193 -30.67 -12.54 -20.87
N ASP A 194 -31.06 -13.22 -19.78
CA ASP A 194 -30.33 -14.40 -19.27
C ASP A 194 -30.71 -15.71 -19.97
N ARG A 195 -31.53 -15.70 -21.04
CA ARG A 195 -31.96 -16.91 -21.75
C ARG A 195 -30.83 -17.58 -22.54
N PHE A 196 -30.18 -16.81 -23.43
CA PHE A 196 -29.08 -17.30 -24.27
C PHE A 196 -27.77 -16.93 -23.62
N MET A 197 -27.23 -17.85 -22.83
CA MET A 197 -25.98 -17.63 -22.13
C MET A 197 -24.81 -18.01 -23.03
N GLU A 198 -23.95 -17.07 -23.38
CA GLU A 198 -22.65 -17.34 -24.01
C GLU A 198 -21.80 -18.16 -23.05
N VAL A 199 -21.40 -19.36 -23.51
CA VAL A 199 -20.57 -20.29 -22.73
C VAL A 199 -19.15 -20.32 -23.24
N TRP A 200 -18.95 -20.29 -24.57
CA TRP A 200 -17.62 -20.44 -25.18
C TRP A 200 -17.44 -19.52 -26.38
N ASN A 201 -16.34 -18.78 -26.42
CA ASN A 201 -15.95 -17.97 -27.55
C ASN A 201 -14.75 -18.61 -28.27
N LEU A 202 -14.84 -18.83 -29.59
CA LEU A 202 -13.80 -19.34 -30.46
C LEU A 202 -13.31 -18.21 -31.37
N VAL A 203 -12.16 -17.63 -31.08
CA VAL A 203 -11.57 -16.55 -31.88
C VAL A 203 -10.65 -17.13 -32.97
N PHE A 204 -10.91 -16.76 -34.20
CA PHE A 204 -10.12 -17.14 -35.38
C PHE A 204 -9.15 -16.00 -35.68
N THR A 205 -8.05 -16.00 -34.98
CA THR A 205 -7.04 -14.92 -35.10
C THR A 205 -6.28 -15.04 -36.41
N GLN A 206 -6.74 -14.31 -37.40
CA GLN A 206 -6.19 -14.34 -38.76
C GLN A 206 -5.62 -13.00 -39.25
N PHE A 207 -5.74 -11.96 -38.45
CA PHE A 207 -5.23 -10.63 -38.76
C PHE A 207 -4.32 -10.12 -37.63
N ASP A 208 -3.43 -9.17 -37.99
CA ASP A 208 -2.65 -8.35 -37.07
C ASP A 208 -3.01 -6.89 -37.36
N LYS A 209 -3.58 -6.20 -36.36
CA LYS A 209 -3.99 -4.81 -36.47
C LYS A 209 -2.81 -3.91 -36.12
N ASP A 210 -2.40 -3.06 -37.08
CA ASP A 210 -1.30 -2.10 -36.89
C ASP A 210 -1.76 -0.80 -36.18
N GLU A 211 -0.82 0.09 -35.91
CA GLU A 211 -1.09 1.40 -35.27
C GLU A 211 -1.96 2.32 -36.13
N ASP A 212 -1.95 2.15 -37.45
CA ASP A 212 -2.78 2.89 -38.39
C ASP A 212 -4.22 2.34 -38.52
N GLY A 213 -4.51 1.22 -37.82
CA GLY A 213 -5.81 0.55 -37.82
C GLY A 213 -6.05 -0.41 -38.99
N ASN A 214 -5.02 -0.75 -39.79
CA ASN A 214 -5.15 -1.71 -40.87
C ASN A 214 -5.07 -3.15 -40.39
N TYR A 215 -5.88 -4.03 -40.97
CA TYR A 215 -5.90 -5.47 -40.67
C TYR A 215 -4.98 -6.23 -41.63
N ASN A 216 -3.77 -6.51 -41.22
CA ASN A 216 -2.79 -7.26 -41.99
C ASN A 216 -3.01 -8.76 -41.78
N ARG A 217 -3.15 -9.55 -42.86
CA ARG A 217 -3.39 -10.99 -42.74
C ARG A 217 -2.16 -11.70 -42.21
N LEU A 218 -2.34 -12.49 -41.13
CA LEU A 218 -1.27 -13.33 -40.58
C LEU A 218 -0.90 -14.45 -41.57
N PRO A 219 0.41 -14.74 -41.75
CA PRO A 219 0.85 -15.84 -42.61
C PRO A 219 0.39 -17.21 -42.08
N ASN A 220 0.32 -17.37 -40.76
CA ASN A 220 -0.21 -18.57 -40.09
C ASN A 220 -1.34 -18.12 -39.16
N PRO A 221 -2.60 -18.43 -39.45
CA PRO A 221 -3.70 -18.10 -38.57
C PRO A 221 -3.64 -18.92 -37.25
N ASN A 222 -4.12 -18.31 -36.18
CA ASN A 222 -4.10 -18.89 -34.85
C ASN A 222 -5.49 -19.14 -34.32
N ILE A 223 -5.59 -19.98 -33.31
CA ILE A 223 -6.82 -20.19 -32.52
C ILE A 223 -6.59 -19.66 -31.10
N ASP A 224 -7.49 -18.80 -30.66
CA ASP A 224 -7.66 -18.36 -29.28
C ASP A 224 -9.07 -18.75 -28.84
N THR A 225 -9.23 -19.48 -27.75
CA THR A 225 -10.57 -19.76 -27.22
C THR A 225 -10.69 -19.43 -25.77
N GLY A 226 -11.85 -18.94 -25.37
CA GLY A 226 -12.17 -18.61 -23.99
C GLY A 226 -13.54 -19.10 -23.56
N MET A 227 -13.55 -20.02 -22.59
CA MET A 227 -14.77 -20.54 -21.98
C MET A 227 -14.75 -20.27 -20.48
N GLY A 228 -15.74 -19.53 -19.96
CA GLY A 228 -15.88 -19.31 -18.54
C GLY A 228 -16.24 -20.60 -17.80
N LEU A 229 -15.34 -21.09 -16.94
CA LEU A 229 -15.58 -22.32 -16.17
C LEU A 229 -16.82 -22.20 -15.30
N GLU A 230 -17.01 -21.05 -14.64
CA GLU A 230 -18.19 -20.78 -13.80
C GLU A 230 -19.48 -20.76 -14.62
N ARG A 231 -19.47 -20.18 -15.85
CA ARG A 231 -20.65 -20.18 -16.74
C ARG A 231 -21.01 -21.59 -17.17
N LEU A 232 -20.03 -22.41 -17.55
CA LEU A 232 -20.29 -23.82 -17.87
C LEU A 232 -20.81 -24.60 -16.66
N ALA A 233 -20.28 -24.30 -15.45
CA ALA A 233 -20.76 -24.92 -14.23
C ALA A 233 -22.22 -24.54 -13.91
N VAL A 234 -22.65 -23.30 -14.16
CA VAL A 234 -24.06 -22.87 -14.05
C VAL A 234 -24.94 -23.75 -14.93
N VAL A 235 -24.56 -23.98 -16.18
CA VAL A 235 -25.28 -24.84 -17.12
C VAL A 235 -25.32 -26.28 -16.63
N MET A 236 -24.17 -26.85 -16.23
CA MET A 236 -24.05 -28.25 -15.85
C MET A 236 -24.73 -28.59 -14.52
N GLN A 237 -24.77 -27.64 -13.60
CA GLN A 237 -25.41 -27.78 -12.29
C GLN A 237 -26.89 -27.39 -12.32
N GLY A 238 -27.35 -26.74 -13.41
CA GLY A 238 -28.73 -26.30 -13.56
C GLY A 238 -29.18 -25.28 -12.53
N VAL A 239 -28.28 -24.32 -12.22
CA VAL A 239 -28.50 -23.25 -11.23
C VAL A 239 -28.73 -21.89 -11.90
N ASP A 240 -29.28 -20.92 -11.16
CA ASP A 240 -29.71 -19.65 -11.72
C ASP A 240 -28.56 -18.68 -12.04
N ASN A 241 -27.47 -18.73 -11.28
CA ASN A 241 -26.36 -17.78 -11.41
C ASN A 241 -25.04 -18.37 -10.90
N LEU A 242 -23.94 -17.68 -11.19
CA LEU A 242 -22.59 -18.09 -10.80
C LEU A 242 -22.37 -18.22 -9.27
N PHE A 243 -23.19 -17.55 -8.47
CA PHE A 243 -23.09 -17.62 -7.01
C PHE A 243 -23.72 -18.91 -6.44
N GLU A 244 -24.38 -19.72 -7.26
CA GLU A 244 -25.05 -20.95 -6.85
C GLU A 244 -24.30 -22.22 -7.20
N ILE A 245 -23.18 -22.12 -7.94
CA ILE A 245 -22.33 -23.27 -8.24
C ILE A 245 -21.65 -23.79 -6.97
N ASP A 246 -21.29 -25.06 -6.94
CA ASP A 246 -20.81 -25.80 -5.77
C ASP A 246 -19.71 -25.11 -4.99
N THR A 247 -18.55 -24.80 -5.60
CA THR A 247 -17.40 -24.19 -4.93
C THR A 247 -17.68 -22.79 -4.39
N VAL A 248 -18.50 -22.00 -5.09
CA VAL A 248 -18.90 -20.65 -4.67
C VAL A 248 -19.91 -20.72 -3.52
N GLN A 249 -20.82 -21.71 -3.56
CA GLN A 249 -21.78 -21.97 -2.48
C GLN A 249 -21.09 -22.40 -1.17
N ASP A 250 -19.99 -23.13 -1.24
CA ASP A 250 -19.27 -23.52 -0.03
C ASP A 250 -18.67 -22.30 0.69
N VAL A 251 -18.14 -21.33 -0.05
CA VAL A 251 -17.67 -20.04 0.48
C VAL A 251 -18.84 -19.24 1.05
N MET A 252 -19.94 -19.11 0.30
CA MET A 252 -21.12 -18.37 0.72
C MET A 252 -21.75 -18.94 2.00
N LYS A 253 -21.88 -20.28 2.10
CA LYS A 253 -22.37 -20.95 3.31
C LYS A 253 -21.49 -20.70 4.52
N HIS A 254 -20.17 -20.53 4.34
CA HIS A 254 -19.28 -20.13 5.44
C HIS A 254 -19.61 -18.73 5.93
N ILE A 255 -19.78 -17.77 5.01
CA ILE A 255 -20.17 -16.39 5.36
C ILE A 255 -21.55 -16.38 6.05
N CYS A 256 -22.53 -17.13 5.53
CA CYS A 256 -23.85 -17.27 6.14
C CYS A 256 -23.79 -17.77 7.58
N ARG A 257 -22.92 -18.74 7.89
CA ARG A 257 -22.70 -19.24 9.26
C ARG A 257 -22.11 -18.16 10.18
N ILE A 258 -21.12 -17.39 9.70
CA ILE A 258 -20.53 -16.30 10.48
C ILE A 258 -21.56 -15.21 10.77
N ALA A 259 -22.36 -14.83 9.78
CA ALA A 259 -23.39 -13.79 9.90
C ALA A 259 -24.69 -14.27 10.54
N ASN A 260 -24.87 -15.58 10.73
CA ASN A 260 -26.11 -16.21 11.19
C ASN A 260 -27.33 -15.82 10.35
N ILE A 261 -27.20 -15.91 9.02
CA ILE A 261 -28.25 -15.61 8.03
C ILE A 261 -28.35 -16.73 6.98
N GLU A 262 -29.44 -16.73 6.24
CA GLU A 262 -29.67 -17.67 5.12
C GLU A 262 -29.71 -16.91 3.79
N TYR A 263 -29.09 -17.46 2.75
CA TYR A 263 -29.16 -16.96 1.39
C TYR A 263 -30.56 -17.16 0.79
N LYS A 264 -31.00 -16.27 -0.13
CA LYS A 264 -32.33 -16.24 -0.76
C LYS A 264 -33.49 -15.93 0.21
N LYS A 265 -33.22 -15.18 1.29
CA LYS A 265 -34.25 -14.73 2.23
C LYS A 265 -34.44 -13.21 2.25
N ASP A 266 -33.45 -12.44 1.86
CA ASP A 266 -33.46 -10.97 1.89
C ASP A 266 -32.54 -10.46 0.78
N ASP A 267 -33.13 -9.87 -0.27
CA ASP A 267 -32.41 -9.44 -1.48
C ASP A 267 -31.22 -8.52 -1.19
N LYS A 268 -31.34 -7.63 -0.18
CA LYS A 268 -30.25 -6.72 0.20
C LYS A 268 -29.09 -7.45 0.86
N LYS A 269 -29.41 -8.45 1.70
CA LYS A 269 -28.40 -9.29 2.33
C LYS A 269 -27.76 -10.23 1.31
N ASP A 270 -28.54 -10.71 0.35
CA ASP A 270 -28.05 -11.57 -0.73
C ASP A 270 -27.02 -10.84 -1.61
N VAL A 271 -27.23 -9.57 -1.92
CA VAL A 271 -26.23 -8.74 -2.60
C VAL A 271 -24.92 -8.71 -1.79
N SER A 272 -25.01 -8.46 -0.48
CA SER A 272 -23.81 -8.42 0.38
C SER A 272 -23.11 -9.77 0.46
N LEU A 273 -23.85 -10.88 0.54
CA LEU A 273 -23.29 -12.24 0.51
C LEU A 273 -22.54 -12.51 -0.80
N ARG A 274 -23.11 -12.14 -1.94
CA ARG A 274 -22.51 -12.32 -3.27
C ARG A 274 -21.23 -11.49 -3.41
N VAL A 275 -21.27 -10.20 -3.00
CA VAL A 275 -20.09 -9.32 -3.03
C VAL A 275 -18.95 -9.88 -2.19
N ILE A 276 -19.20 -10.27 -0.95
CA ILE A 276 -18.16 -10.83 -0.09
C ILE A 276 -17.58 -12.11 -0.71
N THR A 277 -18.45 -12.98 -1.21
CA THR A 277 -18.04 -14.28 -1.82
C THR A 277 -17.15 -14.07 -3.04
N ASP A 278 -17.52 -13.16 -3.94
CA ASP A 278 -16.73 -12.84 -5.12
C ASP A 278 -15.37 -12.21 -4.75
N HIS A 279 -15.41 -11.20 -3.91
CA HIS A 279 -14.23 -10.41 -3.59
C HIS A 279 -13.20 -11.18 -2.79
N ILE A 280 -13.62 -12.09 -1.90
CA ILE A 280 -12.66 -12.92 -1.16
C ILE A 280 -11.99 -13.97 -2.06
N ARG A 281 -12.71 -14.51 -3.07
CA ARG A 281 -12.11 -15.39 -4.10
C ARG A 281 -11.03 -14.63 -4.87
N SER A 282 -11.35 -13.46 -5.38
CA SER A 282 -10.41 -12.59 -6.09
C SER A 282 -9.19 -12.27 -5.23
N THR A 283 -9.41 -11.89 -3.98
CA THR A 283 -8.37 -11.52 -3.02
C THR A 283 -7.38 -12.66 -2.77
N VAL A 284 -7.87 -13.87 -2.51
CA VAL A 284 -7.03 -15.04 -2.25
C VAL A 284 -6.12 -15.32 -3.44
N MET A 285 -6.64 -15.28 -4.66
CA MET A 285 -5.86 -15.53 -5.88
C MET A 285 -4.83 -14.43 -6.15
N MET A 286 -5.23 -13.16 -5.97
CA MET A 286 -4.31 -12.02 -6.15
C MET A 286 -3.15 -12.06 -5.15
N VAL A 287 -3.44 -12.32 -3.87
CA VAL A 287 -2.41 -12.38 -2.81
C VAL A 287 -1.47 -13.56 -3.04
N SER A 288 -2.01 -14.72 -3.42
CA SER A 288 -1.19 -15.90 -3.77
C SER A 288 -0.20 -15.61 -4.90
N ASP A 289 -0.61 -14.82 -5.88
CA ASP A 289 0.25 -14.43 -7.02
C ASP A 289 1.16 -13.22 -6.72
N GLY A 290 1.21 -12.76 -5.45
CA GLY A 290 2.16 -11.75 -4.98
C GLY A 290 1.65 -10.31 -5.01
N VAL A 291 0.34 -10.08 -5.23
CA VAL A 291 -0.22 -8.73 -5.11
C VAL A 291 -0.37 -8.38 -3.63
N ILE A 292 0.13 -7.22 -3.25
CA ILE A 292 0.05 -6.69 -1.88
C ILE A 292 -0.82 -5.42 -1.88
N PRO A 293 -1.70 -5.21 -0.86
CA PRO A 293 -2.52 -4.01 -0.79
C PRO A 293 -1.69 -2.72 -0.79
N SER A 294 -1.97 -1.81 -1.72
CA SER A 294 -1.29 -0.51 -1.84
C SER A 294 -2.27 0.61 -2.23
N ASN A 295 -1.77 1.83 -2.38
CA ASN A 295 -2.59 2.99 -2.77
C ASN A 295 -2.72 3.15 -4.29
N GLU A 296 -1.93 2.45 -5.08
CA GLU A 296 -1.87 2.60 -6.54
C GLU A 296 -1.80 1.24 -7.24
N GLY A 297 -2.11 1.25 -8.53
CA GLY A 297 -1.96 0.10 -9.39
C GLY A 297 -2.77 -1.13 -8.95
N ARG A 298 -2.20 -2.32 -9.13
CA ARG A 298 -2.85 -3.60 -8.80
C ARG A 298 -3.12 -3.80 -7.32
N GLY A 299 -2.26 -3.23 -6.47
CA GLY A 299 -2.47 -3.28 -5.01
C GLY A 299 -3.66 -2.44 -4.56
N TYR A 300 -3.98 -1.35 -5.26
CA TYR A 300 -5.20 -0.59 -5.03
C TYR A 300 -6.46 -1.41 -5.37
N VAL A 301 -6.42 -2.15 -6.48
CA VAL A 301 -7.53 -3.06 -6.85
C VAL A 301 -7.77 -4.08 -5.74
N LEU A 302 -6.71 -4.74 -5.25
CA LEU A 302 -6.80 -5.69 -4.14
C LEU A 302 -7.39 -5.04 -2.88
N ARG A 303 -6.88 -3.86 -2.51
CA ARG A 303 -7.38 -3.10 -1.34
C ARG A 303 -8.86 -2.73 -1.49
N ARG A 304 -9.27 -2.29 -2.68
CA ARG A 304 -10.67 -1.97 -3.00
C ARG A 304 -11.59 -3.18 -2.77
N LEU A 305 -11.22 -4.34 -3.30
CA LEU A 305 -11.99 -5.58 -3.14
C LEU A 305 -12.12 -5.98 -1.66
N LEU A 306 -11.01 -5.99 -0.90
CA LEU A 306 -11.00 -6.31 0.53
C LEU A 306 -11.87 -5.37 1.34
N ARG A 307 -11.72 -4.06 1.14
CA ARG A 307 -12.47 -3.06 1.90
C ARG A 307 -13.95 -3.08 1.57
N ARG A 308 -14.30 -3.33 0.30
CA ARG A 308 -15.70 -3.49 -0.10
C ARG A 308 -16.31 -4.74 0.53
N ALA A 309 -15.60 -5.87 0.55
CA ALA A 309 -16.04 -7.09 1.24
C ALA A 309 -16.20 -6.86 2.75
N ALA A 310 -15.27 -6.20 3.42
CA ALA A 310 -15.34 -5.88 4.85
C ALA A 310 -16.55 -4.98 5.18
N ARG A 311 -16.81 -3.94 4.35
CA ARG A 311 -18.02 -3.09 4.48
C ARG A 311 -19.30 -3.93 4.38
N HIS A 312 -19.40 -4.80 3.36
CA HIS A 312 -20.57 -5.67 3.22
C HIS A 312 -20.73 -6.64 4.40
N GLY A 313 -19.62 -7.07 5.03
CA GLY A 313 -19.65 -7.81 6.28
C GLY A 313 -20.32 -7.02 7.41
N LYS A 314 -19.98 -5.74 7.57
CA LYS A 314 -20.66 -4.84 8.55
C LYS A 314 -22.15 -4.67 8.23
N LEU A 315 -22.53 -4.57 6.95
CA LEU A 315 -23.95 -4.52 6.55
C LEU A 315 -24.73 -5.80 6.93
N LEU A 316 -24.03 -6.96 6.96
CA LEU A 316 -24.60 -8.22 7.46
C LEU A 316 -24.57 -8.37 8.98
N GLY A 317 -24.04 -7.38 9.70
CA GLY A 317 -23.93 -7.39 11.16
C GLY A 317 -22.69 -8.11 11.71
N ILE A 318 -21.71 -8.41 10.90
CA ILE A 318 -20.44 -9.00 11.33
C ILE A 318 -19.54 -7.87 11.88
N ASN A 319 -19.31 -7.87 13.20
CA ASN A 319 -18.54 -6.84 13.91
C ASN A 319 -17.14 -7.32 14.34
N LYS A 320 -16.60 -8.33 13.68
CA LYS A 320 -15.24 -8.85 13.89
C LYS A 320 -14.56 -9.07 12.54
N GLN A 321 -13.24 -9.17 12.53
CA GLN A 321 -12.50 -9.63 11.35
C GLN A 321 -12.95 -11.07 11.04
N PHE A 322 -13.21 -11.36 9.78
CA PHE A 322 -13.73 -12.66 9.35
C PHE A 322 -13.25 -13.09 7.96
N LEU A 323 -12.80 -12.16 7.12
CA LEU A 323 -12.40 -12.45 5.74
C LEU A 323 -11.25 -13.45 5.68
N PHE A 324 -10.31 -13.36 6.61
CA PHE A 324 -9.20 -14.31 6.72
C PHE A 324 -9.65 -15.74 7.08
N GLU A 325 -10.77 -15.90 7.82
CA GLU A 325 -11.38 -17.20 8.10
C GLU A 325 -12.05 -17.77 6.84
N VAL A 326 -12.76 -16.91 6.07
CA VAL A 326 -13.43 -17.29 4.82
C VAL A 326 -12.40 -17.65 3.73
N ALA A 327 -11.25 -16.99 3.72
CA ALA A 327 -10.15 -17.30 2.80
C ALA A 327 -9.70 -18.77 2.86
N ASP A 328 -9.73 -19.39 4.05
CA ASP A 328 -9.43 -20.83 4.19
C ASP A 328 -10.37 -21.70 3.36
N THR A 329 -11.66 -21.35 3.30
CA THR A 329 -12.62 -22.11 2.48
C THR A 329 -12.34 -21.93 1.00
N VAL A 330 -11.96 -20.74 0.55
CA VAL A 330 -11.54 -20.51 -0.85
C VAL A 330 -10.32 -21.37 -1.18
N ILE A 331 -9.33 -21.41 -0.28
CA ILE A 331 -8.12 -22.23 -0.46
C ILE A 331 -8.51 -23.72 -0.55
N GLU A 332 -9.35 -24.24 0.37
CA GLU A 332 -9.79 -25.63 0.36
C GLU A 332 -10.51 -26.01 -0.94
N CYS A 333 -11.37 -25.14 -1.46
CA CYS A 333 -12.11 -25.39 -2.71
C CYS A 333 -11.20 -25.37 -3.95
N SER A 334 -10.06 -24.64 -3.89
CA SER A 334 -9.24 -24.33 -5.07
C SER A 334 -7.86 -25.01 -5.07
N LYS A 335 -7.35 -25.50 -3.93
CA LYS A 335 -5.99 -26.08 -3.79
C LYS A 335 -5.73 -27.29 -4.71
N GLY A 336 -6.79 -28.00 -5.15
CA GLY A 336 -6.64 -29.11 -6.08
C GLY A 336 -6.19 -28.67 -7.48
N ALA A 337 -6.57 -27.44 -7.90
CA ALA A 337 -6.14 -26.82 -9.14
C ALA A 337 -4.92 -25.92 -8.96
N TYR A 338 -4.76 -25.33 -7.78
CA TYR A 338 -3.75 -24.33 -7.42
C TYR A 338 -3.07 -24.71 -6.09
N PRO A 339 -2.16 -25.70 -6.08
CA PRO A 339 -1.51 -26.18 -4.86
C PRO A 339 -0.76 -25.09 -4.07
N GLU A 340 -0.25 -24.08 -4.76
CA GLU A 340 0.43 -22.93 -4.19
C GLU A 340 -0.44 -22.15 -3.16
N LEU A 341 -1.75 -22.26 -3.23
CA LEU A 341 -2.66 -21.64 -2.27
C LEU A 341 -2.50 -22.25 -0.87
N ASP A 342 -2.31 -23.57 -0.79
CA ASP A 342 -2.12 -24.28 0.48
C ASP A 342 -0.72 -24.00 1.05
N GLU A 343 0.30 -23.96 0.19
CA GLU A 343 1.69 -23.62 0.57
C GLU A 343 1.79 -22.21 1.15
N LYS A 344 1.01 -21.25 0.61
CA LYS A 344 1.01 -19.83 1.02
C LYS A 344 -0.15 -19.48 1.97
N ARG A 345 -0.85 -20.47 2.53
CA ARG A 345 -2.05 -20.27 3.35
C ARG A 345 -1.86 -19.22 4.45
N ASP A 346 -0.85 -19.38 5.27
CA ASP A 346 -0.61 -18.46 6.40
C ASP A 346 -0.27 -17.05 5.93
N TYR A 347 0.48 -16.92 4.83
CA TYR A 347 0.79 -15.65 4.21
C TYR A 347 -0.49 -14.95 3.71
N ILE A 348 -1.35 -15.66 2.97
CA ILE A 348 -2.62 -15.14 2.44
C ILE A 348 -3.50 -14.67 3.59
N ARG A 349 -3.66 -15.48 4.64
CA ARG A 349 -4.44 -15.15 5.84
C ARG A 349 -3.94 -13.89 6.53
N ASN A 350 -2.62 -13.77 6.71
CA ASN A 350 -2.01 -12.64 7.40
C ASN A 350 -2.22 -11.32 6.64
N ILE A 351 -2.03 -11.30 5.31
CA ILE A 351 -2.28 -10.13 4.47
C ILE A 351 -3.74 -9.68 4.58
N ILE A 352 -4.68 -10.61 4.43
CA ILE A 352 -6.11 -10.30 4.51
C ILE A 352 -6.47 -9.77 5.89
N LYS A 353 -6.04 -10.45 6.96
CA LYS A 353 -6.31 -10.06 8.34
C LYS A 353 -5.77 -8.66 8.66
N LYS A 354 -4.54 -8.36 8.25
CA LYS A 354 -3.89 -7.06 8.51
C LYS A 354 -4.59 -5.91 7.76
N GLU A 355 -4.99 -6.11 6.49
CA GLU A 355 -5.71 -5.07 5.77
C GLU A 355 -7.14 -4.88 6.33
N GLU A 356 -7.80 -5.97 6.77
CA GLU A 356 -9.09 -5.91 7.44
C GLU A 356 -9.00 -5.17 8.79
N GLU A 357 -7.98 -5.46 9.63
CA GLU A 357 -7.69 -4.74 10.88
C GLU A 357 -7.45 -3.24 10.64
N ARG A 358 -6.64 -2.88 9.64
CA ARG A 358 -6.38 -1.49 9.26
C ARG A 358 -7.63 -0.76 8.82
N PHE A 359 -8.48 -1.43 8.05
CA PHE A 359 -9.72 -0.85 7.57
C PHE A 359 -10.73 -0.69 8.72
N ASP A 360 -10.87 -1.67 9.61
CA ASP A 360 -11.72 -1.57 10.80
C ASP A 360 -11.35 -0.39 11.70
N ALA A 361 -10.05 -0.10 11.84
CA ALA A 361 -9.58 1.05 12.62
C ALA A 361 -9.97 2.42 12.00
N THR A 362 -10.21 2.47 10.71
CA THR A 362 -10.47 3.72 9.96
C THR A 362 -11.92 3.85 9.48
N ILE A 363 -12.62 2.72 9.26
CA ILE A 363 -13.93 2.71 8.61
C ILE A 363 -14.98 3.48 9.41
N ASP A 364 -15.06 3.32 10.73
CA ASP A 364 -16.07 3.96 11.55
C ASP A 364 -15.93 5.49 11.55
N ASN A 365 -14.68 5.98 11.56
CA ASN A 365 -14.40 7.41 11.42
C ASN A 365 -14.72 7.93 10.02
N GLY A 366 -14.31 7.20 8.98
CA GLY A 366 -14.61 7.54 7.58
C GLY A 366 -16.12 7.57 7.30
N LEU A 367 -16.87 6.58 7.79
CA LEU A 367 -18.32 6.51 7.68
C LEU A 367 -19.02 7.68 8.38
N ASN A 368 -18.58 8.05 9.59
CA ASN A 368 -19.14 9.18 10.31
C ASN A 368 -18.91 10.50 9.58
N VAL A 369 -17.71 10.71 9.02
CA VAL A 369 -17.37 11.91 8.24
C VAL A 369 -18.16 11.94 6.93
N LEU A 370 -18.25 10.82 6.20
CA LEU A 370 -19.03 10.73 4.96
C LEU A 370 -20.51 10.99 5.20
N ASN A 371 -21.11 10.38 6.23
CA ASN A 371 -22.51 10.65 6.59
C ASN A 371 -22.71 12.13 6.92
N GLY A 372 -21.76 12.77 7.62
CA GLY A 372 -21.77 14.21 7.87
C GLY A 372 -21.78 15.05 6.59
N TYR A 373 -20.97 14.68 5.60
CA TYR A 373 -20.94 15.35 4.30
C TYR A 373 -22.24 15.15 3.50
N ILE A 374 -22.77 13.92 3.50
CA ILE A 374 -24.07 13.60 2.88
C ILE A 374 -25.20 14.41 3.51
N GLU A 375 -25.29 14.47 4.83
CA GLU A 375 -26.30 15.25 5.53
C GLU A 375 -26.17 16.76 5.26
N ALA A 376 -24.93 17.28 5.21
CA ALA A 376 -24.66 18.66 4.88
C ALA A 376 -25.10 18.98 3.45
N ALA A 377 -24.72 18.14 2.47
CA ALA A 377 -25.08 18.29 1.08
C ALA A 377 -26.62 18.29 0.90
N GLN A 378 -27.32 17.36 1.55
CA GLN A 378 -28.79 17.29 1.52
C GLN A 378 -29.45 18.53 2.15
N LYS A 379 -28.94 19.04 3.28
CA LYS A 379 -29.45 20.27 3.92
C LYS A 379 -29.22 21.52 3.06
N GLU A 380 -28.11 21.56 2.33
CA GLU A 380 -27.76 22.65 1.40
C GLU A 380 -28.44 22.51 0.03
N GLY A 381 -29.13 21.39 -0.23
CA GLY A 381 -29.78 21.12 -1.51
C GLY A 381 -28.78 20.80 -2.63
N ARG A 382 -27.54 20.44 -2.30
CA ARG A 382 -26.53 19.97 -3.27
C ARG A 382 -26.94 18.58 -3.77
N LYS A 383 -26.63 18.30 -5.02
CA LYS A 383 -26.83 16.98 -5.63
C LYS A 383 -25.56 16.17 -5.70
N GLU A 384 -24.44 16.75 -5.28
CA GLU A 384 -23.12 16.11 -5.34
C GLU A 384 -22.28 16.42 -4.10
N LEU A 385 -21.36 15.53 -3.78
CA LEU A 385 -20.23 15.74 -2.88
C LEU A 385 -19.08 16.33 -3.69
N THR A 386 -18.39 17.32 -3.13
CA THR A 386 -17.25 17.96 -3.80
C THR A 386 -16.04 17.04 -3.88
N GLY A 387 -15.20 17.21 -4.90
CA GLY A 387 -13.95 16.49 -5.04
C GLY A 387 -13.02 16.63 -3.83
N LYS A 388 -13.02 17.79 -3.15
CA LYS A 388 -12.25 18.01 -1.92
C LYS A 388 -12.77 17.21 -0.72
N GLU A 389 -14.08 17.04 -0.57
CA GLU A 389 -14.67 16.19 0.46
C GLU A 389 -14.30 14.72 0.22
N ALA A 390 -14.40 14.25 -1.02
CA ALA A 390 -13.98 12.91 -1.42
C ALA A 390 -12.47 12.69 -1.25
N PHE A 391 -11.65 13.67 -1.64
CA PHE A 391 -10.19 13.62 -1.47
C PHE A 391 -9.80 13.53 0.02
N LYS A 392 -10.42 14.32 0.89
CA LYS A 392 -10.15 14.27 2.32
C LYS A 392 -10.51 12.92 2.95
N LEU A 393 -11.60 12.29 2.51
CA LEU A 393 -11.96 10.93 2.92
C LEU A 393 -10.88 9.92 2.49
N HIS A 394 -10.38 10.04 1.26
CA HIS A 394 -9.36 9.16 0.72
C HIS A 394 -7.99 9.36 1.40
N ASP A 395 -7.50 10.58 1.45
CA ASP A 395 -6.16 10.92 1.91
C ASP A 395 -6.00 10.79 3.44
N THR A 396 -6.93 11.37 4.20
CA THR A 396 -6.83 11.45 5.67
C THR A 396 -7.35 10.19 6.36
N TYR A 397 -8.43 9.60 5.84
CA TYR A 397 -9.10 8.47 6.48
C TYR A 397 -8.86 7.14 5.75
N GLY A 398 -8.13 7.16 4.62
CA GLY A 398 -7.91 5.98 3.81
C GLY A 398 -9.20 5.34 3.27
N PHE A 399 -10.27 6.13 3.14
CA PHE A 399 -11.58 5.67 2.69
C PHE A 399 -11.61 5.67 1.15
N PRO A 400 -11.78 4.52 0.48
CA PRO A 400 -11.72 4.47 -0.98
C PRO A 400 -12.75 5.38 -1.64
N VAL A 401 -12.36 6.10 -2.70
CA VAL A 401 -13.28 6.99 -3.42
C VAL A 401 -14.47 6.25 -3.99
N ASP A 402 -14.27 5.01 -4.46
CA ASP A 402 -15.34 4.17 -4.99
C ASP A 402 -16.41 3.85 -3.92
N LEU A 403 -16.00 3.60 -2.66
CA LEU A 403 -16.95 3.45 -1.55
C LEU A 403 -17.67 4.75 -1.23
N THR A 404 -16.99 5.89 -1.40
CA THR A 404 -17.62 7.21 -1.26
C THR A 404 -18.69 7.41 -2.34
N ILE A 405 -18.39 7.05 -3.59
CA ILE A 405 -19.33 7.10 -4.72
C ILE A 405 -20.53 6.19 -4.45
N GLU A 406 -20.30 4.91 -4.18
CA GLU A 406 -21.36 3.92 -3.93
C GLU A 406 -22.32 4.36 -2.80
N MET A 407 -21.77 4.89 -1.71
CA MET A 407 -22.58 5.36 -0.58
C MET A 407 -23.31 6.68 -0.84
N ALA A 408 -22.71 7.57 -1.62
CA ALA A 408 -23.37 8.81 -2.04
C ALA A 408 -24.54 8.51 -2.97
N GLU A 409 -24.35 7.61 -3.95
CA GLU A 409 -25.39 7.16 -4.86
C GLU A 409 -26.55 6.44 -4.14
N GLU A 410 -26.28 5.61 -3.12
CA GLU A 410 -27.30 5.01 -2.26
C GLU A 410 -28.21 6.06 -1.59
N LYS A 411 -27.73 7.31 -1.44
CA LYS A 411 -28.43 8.46 -0.87
C LYS A 411 -28.92 9.48 -1.91
N GLY A 412 -28.76 9.16 -3.21
CA GLY A 412 -29.18 10.00 -4.33
C GLY A 412 -28.28 11.22 -4.57
N LEU A 413 -27.00 11.13 -4.20
CA LEU A 413 -25.98 12.14 -4.45
C LEU A 413 -24.94 11.58 -5.42
N GLU A 414 -24.39 12.44 -6.28
CA GLU A 414 -23.22 12.17 -7.11
C GLU A 414 -21.94 12.58 -6.38
N VAL A 415 -20.77 12.25 -6.93
CA VAL A 415 -19.45 12.67 -6.42
C VAL A 415 -18.67 13.34 -7.55
N ASP A 416 -18.10 14.51 -7.29
CA ASP A 416 -17.21 15.23 -8.21
C ASP A 416 -15.86 14.49 -8.33
N VAL A 417 -15.84 13.49 -9.21
CA VAL A 417 -14.66 12.65 -9.48
C VAL A 417 -13.54 13.45 -10.15
N ASP A 418 -13.87 14.40 -11.01
CA ASP A 418 -12.89 15.26 -11.68
C ASP A 418 -12.15 16.16 -10.68
N GLY A 419 -12.90 16.78 -9.76
CA GLY A 419 -12.33 17.54 -8.65
C GLY A 419 -11.50 16.68 -7.69
N PHE A 420 -11.88 15.42 -7.45
CA PHE A 420 -11.10 14.46 -6.70
C PHE A 420 -9.75 14.17 -7.39
N ASN A 421 -9.78 13.83 -8.69
CA ASN A 421 -8.58 13.54 -9.48
C ASN A 421 -7.62 14.73 -9.53
N LYS A 422 -8.17 15.95 -9.64
CA LYS A 422 -7.37 17.18 -9.60
C LYS A 422 -6.68 17.37 -8.24
N ALA A 423 -7.38 17.15 -7.13
CA ALA A 423 -6.79 17.23 -5.80
C ALA A 423 -5.70 16.15 -5.58
N MET A 424 -5.90 14.94 -6.11
CA MET A 424 -4.89 13.88 -6.12
C MET A 424 -3.64 14.28 -6.89
N GLN A 425 -3.80 14.93 -8.05
CA GLN A 425 -2.67 15.37 -8.87
C GLN A 425 -1.90 16.50 -8.16
N GLU A 426 -2.60 17.49 -7.59
CA GLU A 426 -1.99 18.57 -6.82
C GLU A 426 -1.15 18.04 -5.65
N GLN A 427 -1.59 16.98 -4.97
CA GLN A 427 -0.82 16.33 -3.91
C GLN A 427 0.44 15.64 -4.45
N LYS A 428 0.32 14.92 -5.58
CA LYS A 428 1.45 14.25 -6.24
C LYS A 428 2.52 15.26 -6.67
N ASP A 429 2.09 16.37 -7.25
CA ASP A 429 2.99 17.44 -7.70
C ASP A 429 3.70 18.08 -6.50
N THR A 430 2.96 18.39 -5.40
CA THR A 430 3.54 18.89 -4.16
C THR A 430 4.56 17.92 -3.54
N ALA A 431 4.28 16.62 -3.57
CA ALA A 431 5.19 15.59 -3.06
C ALA A 431 6.42 15.41 -3.98
N ARG A 432 6.28 15.67 -5.28
CA ARG A 432 7.36 15.66 -6.26
C ARG A 432 8.27 16.88 -6.06
N ASP A 433 7.69 18.08 -5.93
CA ASP A 433 8.42 19.33 -5.71
C ASP A 433 9.22 19.30 -4.40
N ALA A 434 8.66 18.71 -3.35
CA ALA A 434 9.36 18.50 -2.07
C ALA A 434 10.55 17.51 -2.16
N ARG A 435 10.62 16.68 -3.22
CA ARG A 435 11.75 15.77 -3.47
C ARG A 435 12.84 16.40 -4.33
N THR A 436 12.50 17.43 -5.10
CA THR A 436 13.42 18.11 -6.05
C THR A 436 14.26 19.23 -5.43
N GLU A 437 14.10 19.56 -4.15
CA GLU A 437 14.97 20.56 -3.48
C GLU A 437 16.44 20.12 -3.28
N GLY A 438 16.88 19.01 -3.89
CA GLY A 438 18.22 18.44 -3.74
C GLY A 438 19.10 18.40 -5.00
N SER A 439 18.60 18.64 -6.21
CA SER A 439 19.43 18.67 -7.42
C SER A 439 19.01 19.82 -8.34
N SER A 440 19.92 20.71 -8.60
CA SER A 440 19.71 21.88 -9.45
C SER A 440 19.68 21.60 -10.96
N TRP A 441 19.73 20.32 -11.38
CA TRP A 441 19.65 19.93 -12.80
C TRP A 441 18.81 18.65 -12.98
N ASP A 442 17.70 18.79 -13.73
CA ASP A 442 16.92 17.64 -14.20
C ASP A 442 17.71 16.89 -15.27
N GLY A 443 18.00 15.60 -15.06
CA GLY A 443 18.79 14.74 -15.97
C GLY A 443 18.14 14.46 -17.34
N ASN A 444 17.19 15.27 -17.79
CA ASN A 444 16.48 15.15 -19.07
C ASN A 444 17.00 16.10 -20.17
N GLU A 445 18.09 16.85 -19.94
CA GLU A 445 18.66 17.67 -20.99
C GLU A 445 19.54 16.83 -21.91
N THR A 446 19.18 16.79 -23.18
CA THR A 446 20.01 16.22 -24.26
C THR A 446 21.06 17.23 -24.66
N PHE A 447 22.34 16.85 -24.55
CA PHE A 447 23.46 17.63 -25.03
C PHE A 447 23.98 17.03 -26.33
N GLU A 448 24.04 17.80 -27.41
CA GLU A 448 24.70 17.39 -28.64
C GLU A 448 26.17 17.81 -28.62
N PHE A 449 27.09 16.84 -28.63
CA PHE A 449 28.54 17.09 -28.78
C PHE A 449 28.97 16.73 -30.19
N GLU A 450 29.55 17.68 -30.92
CA GLU A 450 29.97 17.49 -32.30
C GLU A 450 30.99 16.31 -32.44
N ASN A 451 30.60 15.27 -33.18
CA ASN A 451 31.43 14.09 -33.46
C ASN A 451 31.92 13.30 -32.24
N ALA A 452 31.24 13.35 -31.11
CA ALA A 452 31.59 12.57 -29.93
C ALA A 452 30.83 11.22 -29.92
N GLU A 453 31.56 10.13 -29.67
CA GLU A 453 30.98 8.82 -29.34
C GLU A 453 30.59 8.78 -27.84
N PRO A 454 29.62 7.95 -27.44
CA PRO A 454 29.28 7.74 -26.03
C PRO A 454 30.50 7.38 -25.18
N THR A 455 30.54 7.86 -23.94
CA THR A 455 31.67 7.63 -23.02
C THR A 455 31.82 6.15 -22.69
N VAL A 456 33.01 5.59 -22.79
CA VAL A 456 33.33 4.21 -22.41
C VAL A 456 33.65 4.15 -20.92
N PHE A 457 32.86 3.41 -20.14
CA PHE A 457 33.13 3.18 -18.73
C PHE A 457 34.20 2.09 -18.51
N VAL A 458 35.28 2.46 -17.83
CA VAL A 458 36.41 1.53 -17.52
C VAL A 458 36.58 1.30 -16.01
N GLY A 459 35.69 1.87 -15.20
CA GLY A 459 35.82 1.94 -13.73
C GLY A 459 35.52 0.63 -12.99
N TYR A 460 35.22 -0.46 -13.68
CA TYR A 460 35.20 -1.79 -13.06
C TYR A 460 36.63 -2.32 -12.86
N ASP A 461 37.54 -1.97 -13.76
CA ASP A 461 38.90 -2.52 -13.79
C ASP A 461 39.95 -1.57 -13.22
N THR A 462 39.72 -0.26 -13.33
CA THR A 462 40.68 0.77 -12.90
C THR A 462 40.02 1.95 -12.25
N LEU A 463 40.73 2.56 -11.29
CA LEU A 463 40.30 3.81 -10.65
C LEU A 463 40.99 5.06 -11.24
N GLU A 464 41.91 4.85 -12.17
CA GLU A 464 42.64 5.94 -12.82
C GLU A 464 42.82 5.63 -14.31
N THR A 465 42.63 6.64 -15.18
CA THR A 465 42.87 6.53 -16.61
C THR A 465 43.16 7.89 -17.23
N ASP A 466 43.99 7.91 -18.30
CA ASP A 466 44.07 9.08 -19.16
C ASP A 466 42.91 9.06 -20.15
N ALA A 467 42.24 10.18 -20.30
CA ALA A 467 41.06 10.33 -21.17
C ALA A 467 41.15 11.63 -21.98
N LYS A 468 40.46 11.66 -23.12
CA LYS A 468 40.34 12.87 -23.94
C LYS A 468 39.02 13.57 -23.65
N VAL A 469 39.06 14.88 -23.41
CA VAL A 469 37.89 15.70 -23.25
C VAL A 469 37.16 15.82 -24.60
N VAL A 470 35.90 15.40 -24.68
CA VAL A 470 35.08 15.41 -25.90
C VAL A 470 33.91 16.40 -25.82
N GLY A 471 33.58 16.88 -24.61
CA GLY A 471 32.53 17.89 -24.41
C GLY A 471 32.71 18.62 -23.08
N ILE A 472 32.21 19.85 -23.03
CA ILE A 472 32.18 20.69 -21.85
C ILE A 472 30.84 21.40 -21.82
N VAL A 473 30.15 21.38 -20.67
CA VAL A 473 28.94 22.14 -20.41
C VAL A 473 29.18 23.06 -19.22
N VAL A 474 29.02 24.37 -19.39
CA VAL A 474 29.18 25.34 -18.33
C VAL A 474 27.84 25.80 -17.83
N GLU A 475 27.68 25.90 -16.51
CA GLU A 475 26.46 26.40 -15.86
C GLU A 475 26.16 27.81 -16.43
N ASP A 476 24.93 28.07 -16.83
CA ASP A 476 24.48 29.34 -17.47
C ASP A 476 24.94 29.61 -18.92
N GLU A 477 25.95 28.93 -19.47
CA GLU A 477 26.48 29.16 -20.84
C GLU A 477 26.12 27.99 -21.81
N GLY A 478 25.80 26.80 -21.29
CA GLY A 478 25.54 25.62 -22.10
C GLY A 478 26.81 24.93 -22.62
N VAL A 479 26.72 24.29 -23.80
CA VAL A 479 27.86 23.59 -24.42
C VAL A 479 28.91 24.59 -24.87
N CYS A 480 30.16 24.42 -24.40
CA CYS A 480 31.31 25.31 -24.63
C CYS A 480 32.56 24.52 -25.00
N ASP A 481 33.54 25.19 -25.62
CA ASP A 481 34.85 24.60 -25.95
C ASP A 481 35.84 24.63 -24.79
N THR A 482 35.58 25.41 -23.76
CA THR A 482 36.51 25.63 -22.63
C THR A 482 35.77 25.94 -21.37
N ILE A 483 36.19 25.34 -20.24
CA ILE A 483 35.82 25.72 -18.88
C ILE A 483 37.02 26.39 -18.21
N ILE A 484 36.82 27.57 -17.59
CA ILE A 484 37.89 28.36 -17.00
C ILE A 484 37.87 28.28 -15.45
N GLU A 485 38.88 28.87 -14.82
CA GLU A 485 39.05 28.93 -13.36
C GLU A 485 37.77 29.45 -12.65
N ASN A 486 37.33 28.75 -11.62
CA ASN A 486 36.15 29.06 -10.79
C ASN A 486 34.79 28.97 -11.53
N GLN A 487 34.73 28.40 -12.72
CA GLN A 487 33.45 28.03 -13.37
C GLN A 487 33.00 26.64 -12.89
N LYS A 488 31.70 26.51 -12.69
CA LYS A 488 31.04 25.24 -12.47
C LYS A 488 30.55 24.70 -13.80
N GLY A 489 30.63 23.38 -13.97
CA GLY A 489 30.14 22.74 -15.20
C GLY A 489 30.48 21.27 -15.21
N PHE A 490 30.18 20.69 -16.37
CA PHE A 490 30.38 19.25 -16.61
C PHE A 490 31.47 19.04 -17.66
N ILE A 491 32.37 18.12 -17.37
CA ILE A 491 33.38 17.65 -18.33
C ILE A 491 32.97 16.26 -18.81
N VAL A 492 32.92 16.09 -20.12
CA VAL A 492 32.65 14.82 -20.79
C VAL A 492 33.90 14.31 -21.45
N THR A 493 34.20 13.02 -21.29
CA THR A 493 35.41 12.38 -21.82
C THR A 493 35.07 11.16 -22.66
N ASP A 494 35.99 10.75 -23.54
CA ASP A 494 35.86 9.57 -24.39
C ASP A 494 35.77 8.25 -23.58
N LYS A 495 36.40 8.20 -22.42
CA LYS A 495 36.33 7.10 -21.45
C LYS A 495 36.48 7.63 -20.02
N THR A 496 35.90 6.90 -19.05
CA THR A 496 35.92 7.32 -17.66
C THR A 496 36.04 6.14 -16.68
N PRO A 497 36.80 6.32 -15.54
CA PRO A 497 36.76 5.37 -14.44
C PRO A 497 35.67 5.70 -13.43
N PHE A 498 34.97 6.84 -13.58
CA PHE A 498 33.92 7.29 -12.66
C PHE A 498 32.60 6.60 -12.92
N TYR A 499 32.02 5.95 -11.93
CA TYR A 499 30.67 5.40 -11.97
C TYR A 499 29.66 6.55 -11.90
N ALA A 500 28.72 6.56 -12.82
CA ALA A 500 27.63 7.54 -12.80
C ALA A 500 26.50 7.07 -11.89
N GLU A 501 25.79 8.03 -11.28
CA GLU A 501 24.61 7.73 -10.48
C GLU A 501 23.57 6.90 -11.28
N MET A 502 23.36 5.66 -10.86
CA MET A 502 22.48 4.71 -11.53
C MET A 502 22.15 3.54 -10.62
N GLY A 503 20.93 2.98 -10.76
CA GLY A 503 20.53 1.77 -10.03
C GLY A 503 20.50 1.94 -8.50
N GLY A 504 20.36 3.18 -8.01
CA GLY A 504 20.36 3.50 -6.59
C GLY A 504 21.75 3.66 -5.96
N GLN A 505 22.84 3.49 -6.72
CA GLN A 505 24.18 3.82 -6.28
C GLN A 505 24.51 5.25 -6.68
N VAL A 506 25.06 6.06 -5.73
CA VAL A 506 25.54 7.42 -5.99
C VAL A 506 26.71 7.45 -6.96
N GLY A 507 26.89 8.57 -7.65
CA GLY A 507 28.00 8.83 -8.53
C GLY A 507 29.34 8.90 -7.79
N ASP A 508 30.43 8.58 -8.49
CA ASP A 508 31.76 8.73 -7.95
C ASP A 508 32.20 10.19 -7.88
N ILE A 509 33.06 10.44 -6.93
CA ILE A 509 33.80 11.69 -6.77
C ILE A 509 35.31 11.45 -6.99
N GLY A 510 36.05 12.53 -7.24
CA GLY A 510 37.51 12.40 -7.44
C GLY A 510 38.12 13.62 -8.05
N THR A 511 39.09 13.45 -8.96
CA THR A 511 39.82 14.55 -9.60
C THR A 511 40.05 14.31 -11.10
N ILE A 512 39.97 15.40 -11.85
CA ILE A 512 40.48 15.49 -13.24
C ILE A 512 41.72 16.35 -13.26
N THR A 513 42.86 15.80 -13.66
CA THR A 513 44.15 16.48 -13.62
C THR A 513 44.67 16.76 -15.01
N ILE A 514 45.13 18.00 -15.26
CA ILE A 514 45.79 18.42 -16.46
C ILE A 514 47.05 19.22 -16.07
N ASN A 515 48.21 18.92 -16.68
CA ASN A 515 49.48 19.60 -16.43
C ASN A 515 49.86 19.72 -14.93
N GLY A 516 49.51 18.71 -14.13
CA GLY A 516 49.77 18.66 -12.69
C GLY A 516 48.83 19.52 -11.83
N LYS A 517 47.77 20.06 -12.39
CA LYS A 517 46.72 20.82 -11.68
C LYS A 517 45.40 20.05 -11.74
N ALA A 518 44.70 19.94 -10.62
CA ALA A 518 43.50 19.15 -10.46
C ALA A 518 42.23 20.01 -10.40
N ALA A 519 41.17 19.56 -11.08
CA ALA A 519 39.79 19.96 -10.85
C ALA A 519 39.07 18.86 -10.05
N ASN A 520 38.31 19.25 -9.04
CA ASN A 520 37.55 18.27 -8.25
C ASN A 520 36.27 17.90 -8.96
N VAL A 521 36.00 16.57 -9.03
CA VAL A 521 34.72 16.01 -9.46
C VAL A 521 33.88 15.79 -8.19
N VAL A 522 32.76 16.46 -8.09
CA VAL A 522 31.87 16.41 -6.91
C VAL A 522 30.69 15.45 -7.10
N ASN A 523 30.34 15.15 -8.34
CA ASN A 523 29.35 14.15 -8.71
C ASN A 523 29.57 13.65 -10.14
N THR A 524 29.01 12.48 -10.47
CA THR A 524 29.03 11.93 -11.84
C THR A 524 27.65 11.39 -12.17
N THR A 525 27.06 11.89 -13.28
CA THR A 525 25.76 11.46 -13.81
C THR A 525 25.91 10.96 -15.25
N LYS A 526 24.84 10.41 -15.83
CA LYS A 526 24.85 9.88 -17.19
C LYS A 526 23.61 10.30 -17.95
N THR A 527 23.77 10.74 -19.22
CA THR A 527 22.66 11.06 -20.11
C THR A 527 22.07 9.78 -20.74
N GLU A 528 20.85 9.87 -21.31
CA GLU A 528 20.23 8.77 -22.06
C GLU A 528 21.09 8.33 -23.29
N ASP A 529 21.77 9.28 -23.92
CA ASP A 529 22.66 9.03 -25.06
C ASP A 529 24.01 8.40 -24.66
N GLY A 530 24.25 8.16 -23.37
CA GLY A 530 25.43 7.46 -22.89
C GLY A 530 26.65 8.31 -22.54
N TYR A 531 26.53 9.63 -22.49
CA TYR A 531 27.60 10.51 -22.04
C TYR A 531 27.66 10.57 -20.51
N TYR A 532 28.87 10.46 -19.94
CA TYR A 532 29.13 10.64 -18.52
C TYR A 532 29.48 12.10 -18.24
N LEU A 533 28.67 12.73 -17.41
CA LEU A 533 28.82 14.14 -17.01
C LEU A 533 29.53 14.21 -15.66
N HIS A 534 30.79 14.68 -15.66
CA HIS A 534 31.59 14.86 -14.45
C HIS A 534 31.38 16.30 -13.97
N GLU A 535 30.60 16.48 -12.91
CA GLU A 535 30.36 17.80 -12.29
C GLU A 535 31.63 18.31 -11.61
N THR A 536 32.13 19.43 -12.10
CA THR A 536 33.43 19.96 -11.64
C THR A 536 33.40 21.44 -11.35
N GLU A 537 34.27 21.85 -10.41
CA GLU A 537 34.75 23.21 -10.24
C GLU A 537 36.21 23.24 -10.70
N VAL A 538 36.53 24.04 -11.71
CA VAL A 538 37.90 24.16 -12.21
C VAL A 538 38.62 25.26 -11.40
N GLN A 539 39.50 24.85 -10.48
CA GLN A 539 40.13 25.75 -9.52
C GLN A 539 41.41 26.41 -10.04
N LEU A 540 42.16 25.81 -10.93
CA LEU A 540 43.56 26.26 -11.16
C LEU A 540 44.04 26.35 -12.61
N THR A 541 43.26 25.88 -13.58
CA THR A 541 43.66 25.94 -15.03
C THR A 541 42.48 25.71 -15.95
N PRO A 542 42.37 26.39 -17.07
CA PRO A 542 41.35 26.09 -18.07
C PRO A 542 41.51 24.68 -18.65
N ILE A 543 40.39 23.99 -18.86
CA ILE A 543 40.31 22.71 -19.61
C ILE A 543 39.55 22.94 -20.90
N LYS A 544 40.04 22.38 -22.00
CA LYS A 544 39.45 22.54 -23.36
C LYS A 544 39.04 21.22 -23.96
N VAL A 545 38.06 21.25 -24.82
CA VAL A 545 37.73 20.12 -25.70
C VAL A 545 38.97 19.76 -26.51
N GLY A 546 39.29 18.46 -26.52
CA GLY A 546 40.50 17.91 -27.16
C GLY A 546 41.70 17.71 -26.22
N ASP A 547 41.69 18.29 -25.02
CA ASP A 547 42.75 18.07 -24.03
C ASP A 547 42.78 16.63 -23.53
N THR A 548 43.97 16.14 -23.19
CA THR A 548 44.16 14.88 -22.48
C THR A 548 44.28 15.15 -21.00
N VAL A 549 43.45 14.50 -20.23
CA VAL A 549 43.37 14.64 -18.78
C VAL A 549 43.58 13.29 -18.10
N THR A 550 44.16 13.30 -16.89
CA THR A 550 44.20 12.11 -16.04
C THR A 550 42.98 12.17 -15.06
N MET A 551 42.16 11.17 -15.14
CA MET A 551 40.96 11.01 -14.31
C MET A 551 41.23 10.03 -13.18
N SER A 552 41.02 10.44 -11.93
CA SER A 552 41.30 9.64 -10.73
C SER A 552 40.11 9.66 -9.77
N VAL A 553 39.50 8.50 -9.55
CA VAL A 553 38.39 8.30 -8.61
C VAL A 553 38.90 8.31 -7.17
N ASP A 554 38.15 8.92 -6.26
CA ASP A 554 38.46 8.82 -4.82
C ASP A 554 38.27 7.37 -4.37
N LYS A 555 39.40 6.72 -4.11
CA LYS A 555 39.46 5.32 -3.72
C LYS A 555 38.72 5.04 -2.41
N VAL A 556 38.74 5.96 -1.45
CA VAL A 556 38.10 5.77 -0.14
C VAL A 556 36.60 5.81 -0.32
N HIS A 557 36.11 6.84 -1.01
CA HIS A 557 34.69 7.00 -1.32
C HIS A 557 34.14 5.75 -2.09
N ARG A 558 34.79 5.37 -3.20
CA ARG A 558 34.41 4.20 -3.99
C ARG A 558 34.39 2.91 -3.15
N THR A 559 35.40 2.71 -2.29
CA THR A 559 35.46 1.51 -1.47
C THR A 559 34.33 1.48 -0.45
N ASP A 560 34.01 2.62 0.19
CA ASP A 560 32.94 2.70 1.16
C ASP A 560 31.56 2.50 0.48
N VAL A 561 31.33 3.03 -0.72
CA VAL A 561 30.16 2.76 -1.55
C VAL A 561 30.06 1.27 -1.89
N CYS A 562 31.17 0.64 -2.35
CA CYS A 562 31.20 -0.80 -2.66
C CYS A 562 30.88 -1.68 -1.44
N ARG A 563 31.30 -1.27 -0.22
CA ARG A 563 30.95 -1.97 1.04
C ARG A 563 29.44 -1.96 1.25
N ASN A 564 28.85 -0.79 1.17
CA ASN A 564 27.40 -0.61 1.38
C ASN A 564 26.62 -1.32 0.27
N HIS A 565 27.06 -1.29 -0.99
CA HIS A 565 26.37 -1.96 -2.09
C HIS A 565 26.41 -3.50 -1.95
N THR A 566 27.57 -4.05 -1.65
CA THR A 566 27.72 -5.51 -1.45
C THR A 566 26.88 -5.97 -0.25
N ALA A 567 26.89 -5.19 0.85
CA ALA A 567 26.05 -5.48 2.02
C ALA A 567 24.55 -5.40 1.69
N THR A 568 24.12 -4.53 0.76
CA THR A 568 22.72 -4.44 0.32
C THR A 568 22.23 -5.73 -0.33
N HIS A 569 23.03 -6.39 -1.18
CA HIS A 569 22.69 -7.67 -1.78
C HIS A 569 22.57 -8.78 -0.74
N ILE A 570 23.49 -8.82 0.24
CA ILE A 570 23.41 -9.79 1.33
C ILE A 570 22.16 -9.52 2.19
N LEU A 571 21.82 -8.25 2.43
CA LEU A 571 20.64 -7.83 3.19
C LEU A 571 19.34 -8.22 2.48
N ASP A 572 19.22 -7.99 1.16
CA ASP A 572 18.01 -8.40 0.41
C ASP A 572 17.72 -9.88 0.60
N LYS A 573 18.75 -10.71 0.43
CA LYS A 573 18.62 -12.15 0.63
C LYS A 573 18.30 -12.52 2.08
N ALA A 574 18.96 -11.88 3.06
CA ALA A 574 18.70 -12.10 4.49
C ALA A 574 17.24 -11.75 4.87
N LEU A 575 16.72 -10.67 4.33
CA LEU A 575 15.32 -10.28 4.56
C LEU A 575 14.34 -11.30 3.96
N ARG A 576 14.64 -11.86 2.80
CA ARG A 576 13.85 -12.95 2.20
C ARG A 576 13.88 -14.22 3.04
N ASP A 577 15.02 -14.52 3.63
CA ASP A 577 15.17 -15.71 4.49
C ASP A 577 14.43 -15.54 5.82
N VAL A 578 14.41 -14.34 6.40
CA VAL A 578 13.74 -14.06 7.69
C VAL A 578 12.24 -13.82 7.54
N LEU A 579 11.84 -13.08 6.50
CA LEU A 579 10.46 -12.61 6.35
C LEU A 579 9.65 -13.42 5.32
N GLY A 580 10.35 -14.10 4.39
CA GLY A 580 9.73 -14.91 3.36
C GLY A 580 9.93 -14.37 1.92
N SER A 581 9.61 -15.22 0.94
CA SER A 581 9.87 -14.98 -0.49
C SER A 581 9.09 -13.81 -1.13
N HIS A 582 8.13 -13.23 -0.41
CA HIS A 582 7.37 -12.04 -0.85
C HIS A 582 8.18 -10.75 -0.76
N VAL A 583 9.28 -10.74 -0.02
CA VAL A 583 10.17 -9.59 0.06
C VAL A 583 10.77 -9.32 -1.32
N ALA A 584 10.59 -8.09 -1.80
CA ALA A 584 11.16 -7.63 -3.06
C ALA A 584 11.61 -6.18 -2.88
N GLN A 585 12.71 -5.82 -3.54
CA GLN A 585 13.20 -4.45 -3.53
C GLN A 585 12.14 -3.51 -4.13
N ALA A 586 11.83 -2.43 -3.40
CA ALA A 586 10.95 -1.35 -3.82
C ALA A 586 11.75 -0.06 -4.11
N GLY A 587 12.98 0.04 -3.60
CA GLY A 587 13.92 1.12 -3.84
C GLY A 587 15.24 0.86 -3.12
N SER A 588 16.29 1.51 -3.57
CA SER A 588 17.62 1.44 -2.95
C SER A 588 18.33 2.79 -3.07
N LEU A 589 19.14 3.13 -2.08
CA LEU A 589 20.11 4.22 -2.15
C LEU A 589 21.37 3.76 -1.44
N VAL A 590 22.49 3.79 -2.16
CA VAL A 590 23.78 3.36 -1.66
C VAL A 590 24.75 4.54 -1.71
N GLU A 591 25.09 5.06 -0.53
CA GLU A 591 26.01 6.17 -0.30
C GLU A 591 27.30 5.65 0.35
N SER A 592 28.29 6.49 0.49
CA SER A 592 29.57 6.10 1.11
C SER A 592 29.44 5.93 2.64
N ASP A 593 28.54 6.66 3.29
CA ASP A 593 28.35 6.66 4.74
C ASP A 593 27.23 5.70 5.21
N ARG A 594 26.28 5.35 4.34
CA ARG A 594 25.14 4.48 4.65
C ARG A 594 24.57 3.81 3.43
N LEU A 595 23.71 2.82 3.65
CA LEU A 595 22.80 2.28 2.68
C LEU A 595 21.35 2.43 3.16
N ARG A 596 20.44 2.56 2.21
CA ARG A 596 19.01 2.58 2.42
C ARG A 596 18.38 1.53 1.51
N PHE A 597 17.59 0.64 2.07
CA PHE A 597 16.92 -0.42 1.34
C PHE A 597 15.42 -0.40 1.64
N ASP A 598 14.62 -0.12 0.62
CA ASP A 598 13.17 -0.13 0.68
C ASP A 598 12.67 -1.45 0.10
N PHE A 599 11.81 -2.17 0.84
CA PHE A 599 11.35 -3.49 0.47
C PHE A 599 9.86 -3.70 0.78
N SER A 600 9.24 -4.60 0.02
CA SER A 600 7.84 -4.96 0.21
C SER A 600 7.67 -5.82 1.46
N HIS A 601 6.95 -5.30 2.47
CA HIS A 601 6.51 -6.07 3.63
C HIS A 601 5.30 -5.40 4.28
N PHE A 602 4.36 -6.19 4.77
CA PHE A 602 3.03 -5.74 5.20
C PHE A 602 2.98 -5.20 6.64
N GLU A 603 4.00 -5.43 7.48
CA GLU A 603 4.04 -4.96 8.87
C GLU A 603 5.44 -4.48 9.29
N ALA A 604 5.55 -3.86 10.47
CA ALA A 604 6.84 -3.52 11.05
C ALA A 604 7.59 -4.79 11.44
N MET A 605 8.90 -4.81 11.19
CA MET A 605 9.74 -5.90 11.68
C MET A 605 9.81 -5.90 13.20
N THR A 606 9.81 -7.08 13.80
CA THR A 606 10.10 -7.19 15.23
C THR A 606 11.58 -6.99 15.51
N THR A 607 11.92 -6.66 16.75
CA THR A 607 13.32 -6.52 17.17
C THR A 607 14.12 -7.80 16.90
N GLU A 608 13.49 -8.97 17.08
CA GLU A 608 14.08 -10.28 16.83
C GLU A 608 14.35 -10.50 15.34
N GLN A 609 13.42 -10.11 14.45
CA GLN A 609 13.60 -10.23 13.00
C GLN A 609 14.69 -9.29 12.48
N ILE A 610 14.74 -8.05 12.99
CA ILE A 610 15.81 -7.10 12.67
C ILE A 610 17.15 -7.69 13.08
N LYS A 611 17.23 -8.22 14.30
CA LYS A 611 18.45 -8.85 14.79
C LYS A 611 18.86 -10.08 13.98
N GLN A 612 17.91 -10.94 13.62
CA GLN A 612 18.18 -12.10 12.78
C GLN A 612 18.74 -11.71 11.40
N ALA A 613 18.13 -10.72 10.75
CA ALA A 613 18.63 -10.22 9.47
C ALA A 613 20.05 -9.65 9.60
N GLU A 614 20.32 -8.85 10.64
CA GLU A 614 21.64 -8.29 10.94
C GLU A 614 22.68 -9.39 11.21
N ASP A 615 22.30 -10.40 12.01
CA ASP A 615 23.17 -11.52 12.37
C ASP A 615 23.54 -12.34 11.11
N ILE A 616 22.57 -12.61 10.20
CA ILE A 616 22.82 -13.31 8.93
C ILE A 616 23.80 -12.52 8.05
N VAL A 617 23.57 -11.21 7.89
CA VAL A 617 24.46 -10.37 7.06
C VAL A 617 25.89 -10.41 7.62
N ASN A 618 26.06 -10.26 8.93
CA ASN A 618 27.39 -10.33 9.54
C ASN A 618 28.02 -11.73 9.45
N GLU A 619 27.23 -12.80 9.55
CA GLU A 619 27.71 -14.17 9.33
C GLU A 619 28.29 -14.32 7.91
N LYS A 620 27.55 -13.87 6.87
CA LYS A 620 28.01 -13.92 5.49
C LYS A 620 29.23 -13.03 5.21
N ILE A 621 29.39 -11.94 5.93
CA ILE A 621 30.60 -11.11 5.90
C ILE A 621 31.78 -11.89 6.50
N LEU A 622 31.60 -12.52 7.65
CA LEU A 622 32.65 -13.26 8.37
C LEU A 622 33.04 -14.58 7.66
N GLU A 623 32.12 -15.19 6.90
CA GLU A 623 32.41 -16.35 6.02
C GLU A 623 33.44 -16.02 4.94
N SER A 624 33.69 -14.74 4.65
CA SER A 624 34.67 -14.30 3.63
C SER A 624 34.40 -14.89 2.23
N ILE A 625 33.15 -14.73 1.77
CA ILE A 625 32.67 -15.28 0.51
C ILE A 625 33.19 -14.42 -0.65
N ASP A 626 33.67 -15.07 -1.72
CA ASP A 626 34.07 -14.37 -2.93
C ASP A 626 32.86 -13.77 -3.66
N VAL A 627 33.00 -12.53 -4.09
CA VAL A 627 32.03 -11.82 -4.92
C VAL A 627 32.50 -11.85 -6.37
N THR A 628 31.76 -12.54 -7.21
CA THR A 628 32.06 -12.70 -8.62
C THR A 628 31.10 -11.95 -9.51
N VAL A 629 31.61 -11.49 -10.64
CA VAL A 629 30.80 -10.74 -11.62
C VAL A 629 30.94 -11.43 -12.98
N GLN A 630 29.81 -11.62 -13.66
CA GLN A 630 29.77 -12.24 -14.99
C GLN A 630 28.81 -11.46 -15.91
N GLU A 631 29.19 -11.30 -17.16
CA GLU A 631 28.25 -10.82 -18.19
C GLU A 631 27.72 -12.02 -18.96
N LEU A 632 26.39 -12.19 -18.91
CA LEU A 632 25.70 -13.36 -19.45
C LEU A 632 24.50 -12.96 -20.30
N PRO A 633 24.15 -13.75 -21.33
CA PRO A 633 22.83 -13.63 -21.95
C PRO A 633 21.73 -13.76 -20.89
N ILE A 634 20.71 -12.92 -21.00
CA ILE A 634 19.64 -12.83 -19.98
C ILE A 634 18.98 -14.17 -19.67
N GLU A 635 18.84 -15.05 -20.67
CA GLU A 635 18.24 -16.37 -20.49
C GLU A 635 19.16 -17.35 -19.73
N GLU A 636 20.48 -17.18 -19.81
CA GLU A 636 21.45 -17.95 -19.01
C GLU A 636 21.47 -17.43 -17.56
N ALA A 637 21.45 -16.13 -17.39
CA ALA A 637 21.40 -15.50 -16.07
C ALA A 637 20.14 -15.91 -15.28
N LYS A 638 18.97 -15.99 -15.94
CA LYS A 638 17.72 -16.50 -15.32
C LYS A 638 17.82 -17.96 -14.87
N LYS A 639 18.57 -18.82 -15.62
CA LYS A 639 18.76 -20.22 -15.24
C LYS A 639 19.63 -20.38 -13.98
N LEU A 640 20.48 -19.41 -13.67
CA LEU A 640 21.24 -19.35 -12.42
C LEU A 640 20.39 -18.93 -11.22
N GLY A 641 19.10 -18.62 -11.41
CA GLY A 641 18.22 -18.13 -10.37
C GLY A 641 18.46 -16.66 -9.99
N ALA A 642 19.14 -15.91 -10.86
CA ALA A 642 19.46 -14.51 -10.61
C ALA A 642 18.18 -13.67 -10.47
N ILE A 643 18.13 -12.86 -9.42
CA ILE A 643 17.02 -11.96 -9.12
C ILE A 643 17.15 -10.73 -10.00
N ALA A 644 16.08 -10.41 -10.74
CA ALA A 644 15.94 -9.19 -11.52
C ALA A 644 15.00 -8.22 -10.81
N LEU A 645 15.28 -6.92 -10.85
CA LEU A 645 14.40 -5.89 -10.35
C LEU A 645 13.12 -5.83 -11.20
N PHE A 646 11.99 -5.68 -10.54
CA PHE A 646 10.70 -5.64 -11.20
C PHE A 646 10.51 -4.28 -11.91
N GLY A 647 10.30 -4.31 -13.24
CA GLY A 647 9.99 -3.10 -14.01
C GLY A 647 11.17 -2.46 -14.75
N GLU A 648 12.39 -2.95 -14.57
CA GLU A 648 13.52 -2.50 -15.37
C GLU A 648 13.60 -3.21 -16.72
N LYS A 649 13.99 -2.46 -17.76
CA LYS A 649 14.27 -3.01 -19.09
C LYS A 649 15.75 -3.42 -19.16
N TYR A 650 15.99 -4.70 -19.29
CA TYR A 650 17.34 -5.24 -19.45
C TYR A 650 17.64 -5.50 -20.92
N GLY A 651 18.90 -5.31 -21.32
CA GLY A 651 19.39 -5.69 -22.65
C GLY A 651 19.52 -7.21 -22.80
N ASP A 652 19.96 -7.66 -23.98
CA ASP A 652 20.17 -9.07 -24.30
C ASP A 652 21.27 -9.70 -23.44
N VAL A 653 22.26 -8.91 -22.99
CA VAL A 653 23.34 -9.26 -22.07
C VAL A 653 23.20 -8.49 -20.79
N VAL A 654 23.27 -9.18 -19.66
CA VAL A 654 23.13 -8.61 -18.32
C VAL A 654 24.35 -8.91 -17.47
N ARG A 655 24.68 -7.97 -16.58
CA ARG A 655 25.72 -8.15 -15.57
C ARG A 655 25.11 -8.80 -14.33
N VAL A 656 25.66 -9.96 -13.95
CA VAL A 656 25.24 -10.76 -12.80
C VAL A 656 26.31 -10.68 -11.72
N VAL A 657 25.92 -10.26 -10.53
CA VAL A 657 26.76 -10.23 -9.32
C VAL A 657 26.36 -11.39 -8.42
N SER A 658 27.32 -12.22 -8.07
CA SER A 658 27.10 -13.38 -7.20
C SER A 658 27.96 -13.31 -5.94
N VAL A 659 27.33 -13.44 -4.78
CA VAL A 659 27.98 -13.61 -3.47
C VAL A 659 28.00 -15.12 -3.18
N GLY A 660 28.98 -15.81 -3.74
CA GLY A 660 28.96 -17.27 -3.75
C GLY A 660 27.64 -17.82 -4.30
N ASP A 661 27.09 -18.82 -3.61
CA ASP A 661 25.77 -19.38 -3.89
C ASP A 661 24.64 -18.71 -3.05
N TYR A 662 24.97 -17.69 -2.23
CA TYR A 662 24.01 -17.09 -1.28
C TYR A 662 23.09 -16.05 -1.93
N SER A 663 23.64 -15.09 -2.67
CA SER A 663 22.87 -14.11 -3.45
C SER A 663 23.38 -14.04 -4.88
N VAL A 664 22.46 -14.04 -5.85
CA VAL A 664 22.74 -13.90 -7.29
C VAL A 664 21.75 -12.90 -7.85
N GLU A 665 22.24 -11.74 -8.33
CA GLU A 665 21.37 -10.61 -8.72
C GLU A 665 21.86 -9.91 -9.98
N PHE A 666 20.94 -9.33 -10.76
CA PHE A 666 21.28 -8.43 -11.87
C PHE A 666 21.69 -7.09 -11.28
N CYS A 667 22.95 -6.69 -11.46
CA CYS A 667 23.43 -5.45 -10.92
C CYS A 667 24.55 -4.83 -11.76
N GLY A 668 24.36 -3.55 -12.17
CA GLY A 668 25.34 -2.73 -12.86
C GLY A 668 26.30 -1.96 -11.94
N GLY A 669 26.11 -2.01 -10.62
CA GLY A 669 26.87 -1.24 -9.65
C GLY A 669 28.28 -1.77 -9.39
N THR A 670 29.02 -1.03 -8.57
CA THR A 670 30.39 -1.42 -8.17
C THR A 670 30.38 -2.21 -6.86
N HIS A 671 31.14 -3.29 -6.80
CA HIS A 671 31.15 -4.22 -5.67
C HIS A 671 32.56 -4.51 -5.17
N LEU A 672 32.65 -5.02 -3.95
CA LEU A 672 33.85 -5.64 -3.41
C LEU A 672 34.12 -6.97 -4.10
N THR A 673 35.33 -7.50 -3.98
CA THR A 673 35.71 -8.83 -4.49
C THR A 673 35.50 -9.94 -3.46
N ASN A 674 35.31 -9.58 -2.18
CA ASN A 674 35.09 -10.54 -1.10
C ASN A 674 34.30 -9.87 0.03
N THR A 675 33.34 -10.60 0.63
CA THR A 675 32.42 -10.05 1.66
C THR A 675 33.12 -9.58 2.92
N ALA A 676 34.26 -10.18 3.32
CA ALA A 676 35.03 -9.73 4.48
C ALA A 676 35.47 -8.26 4.39
N GLN A 677 35.61 -7.71 3.18
CA GLN A 677 35.96 -6.30 2.97
C GLN A 677 34.85 -5.33 3.36
N CYS A 678 33.60 -5.79 3.56
CA CYS A 678 32.52 -5.00 4.12
C CYS A 678 32.85 -4.54 5.55
N GLY A 679 33.63 -5.30 6.29
CA GLY A 679 33.85 -5.14 7.72
C GLY A 679 32.62 -5.62 8.53
N LEU A 680 32.12 -4.83 9.47
CA LEU A 680 30.89 -5.12 10.18
C LEU A 680 29.71 -4.40 9.50
N PHE A 681 28.51 -4.94 9.75
CA PHE A 681 27.23 -4.38 9.30
C PHE A 681 26.33 -4.10 10.51
N LYS A 682 25.63 -2.96 10.49
CA LYS A 682 24.69 -2.55 11.54
C LYS A 682 23.43 -1.92 10.96
N ILE A 683 22.28 -2.46 11.29
CA ILE A 683 20.97 -1.82 11.01
C ILE A 683 20.78 -0.67 12.03
N ILE A 684 20.58 0.54 11.52
CA ILE A 684 20.38 1.75 12.32
C ILE A 684 18.89 1.98 12.57
N SER A 685 18.05 1.81 11.54
CA SER A 685 16.62 2.04 11.66
C SER A 685 15.82 1.11 10.77
N GLU A 686 14.57 0.85 11.18
CA GLU A 686 13.52 0.23 10.38
C GLU A 686 12.25 1.05 10.50
N SER A 687 11.64 1.44 9.37
CA SER A 687 10.47 2.32 9.35
C SER A 687 9.56 2.04 8.15
N GLY A 688 8.30 2.53 8.22
CA GLY A 688 7.37 2.50 7.10
C GLY A 688 7.54 3.73 6.20
N VAL A 689 7.59 3.51 4.88
CA VAL A 689 7.69 4.60 3.88
C VAL A 689 6.36 4.79 3.16
N ALA A 690 5.72 3.68 2.82
CA ALA A 690 4.43 3.65 2.15
C ALA A 690 3.62 2.45 2.63
N ALA A 691 2.38 2.32 2.16
CA ALA A 691 1.59 1.14 2.44
C ALA A 691 2.31 -0.11 1.93
N SER A 692 2.57 -1.05 2.83
CA SER A 692 3.29 -2.30 2.55
C SER A 692 4.73 -2.13 1.99
N VAL A 693 5.36 -0.98 2.24
CA VAL A 693 6.78 -0.75 1.95
C VAL A 693 7.50 -0.36 3.24
N ARG A 694 8.52 -1.13 3.58
CA ARG A 694 9.38 -0.91 4.74
C ARG A 694 10.75 -0.42 4.27
N ARG A 695 11.41 0.36 5.11
CA ARG A 695 12.75 0.89 4.88
C ARG A 695 13.69 0.43 5.97
N ILE A 696 14.85 -0.07 5.58
CA ILE A 696 16.00 -0.27 6.45
C ILE A 696 17.07 0.76 6.06
N GLU A 697 17.65 1.42 7.07
CA GLU A 697 18.88 2.16 6.96
C GLU A 697 19.97 1.41 7.74
N ALA A 698 21.11 1.23 7.11
CA ALA A 698 22.22 0.48 7.68
C ALA A 698 23.57 1.08 7.29
N VAL A 699 24.61 0.71 8.03
CA VAL A 699 26.00 1.17 7.83
C VAL A 699 26.94 -0.02 7.82
N THR A 700 28.09 0.14 7.16
CA THR A 700 29.17 -0.84 7.13
C THR A 700 30.50 -0.27 7.59
N GLY A 701 31.47 -1.13 7.88
CA GLY A 701 32.86 -0.76 8.12
C GLY A 701 33.06 0.39 9.11
N LYS A 702 33.52 1.55 8.64
CA LYS A 702 33.77 2.74 9.48
C LYS A 702 32.50 3.26 10.15
N GLY A 703 31.35 3.24 9.44
CA GLY A 703 30.09 3.68 9.99
C GLY A 703 29.67 2.88 11.24
N VAL A 704 29.96 1.58 11.26
CA VAL A 704 29.73 0.74 12.45
C VAL A 704 30.64 1.13 13.61
N LEU A 705 31.93 1.43 13.34
CA LEU A 705 32.84 1.91 14.36
C LEU A 705 32.41 3.25 14.97
N GLU A 706 31.92 4.16 14.12
CA GLU A 706 31.36 5.43 14.57
C GLU A 706 30.10 5.23 15.43
N TYR A 707 29.21 4.32 15.02
CA TYR A 707 28.02 3.97 15.80
C TYR A 707 28.41 3.43 17.19
N ILE A 708 29.39 2.51 17.26
CA ILE A 708 29.91 1.97 18.53
C ILE A 708 30.51 3.08 19.40
N ASN A 709 31.40 3.90 18.84
CA ASN A 709 32.03 5.01 19.56
C ASN A 709 30.99 6.02 20.09
N ASN A 710 29.95 6.31 19.35
CA ASN A 710 28.89 7.21 19.79
C ASN A 710 28.04 6.55 20.90
N SER A 711 27.79 5.25 20.82
CA SER A 711 27.12 4.49 21.87
C SER A 711 27.94 4.48 23.16
N ASP A 712 29.24 4.24 23.08
CA ASP A 712 30.14 4.25 24.21
C ASP A 712 30.18 5.65 24.89
N ARG A 713 30.25 6.72 24.08
CA ARG A 713 30.20 8.11 24.62
C ARG A 713 28.86 8.40 25.31
N LEU A 714 27.75 7.87 24.80
CA LEU A 714 26.44 8.04 25.42
C LEU A 714 26.38 7.30 26.76
N ILE A 715 26.90 6.08 26.79
CA ILE A 715 27.02 5.27 28.01
C ILE A 715 27.88 5.97 29.04
N GLU A 716 29.07 6.49 28.65
CA GLU A 716 29.96 7.24 29.54
C GLU A 716 29.31 8.52 30.10
N LYS A 717 28.63 9.31 29.23
CA LYS A 717 27.90 10.49 29.68
C LYS A 717 26.77 10.13 30.65
N THR A 718 26.06 9.02 30.40
CA THR A 718 24.98 8.53 31.28
C THR A 718 25.55 8.09 32.63
N ALA A 719 26.66 7.35 32.64
CA ALA A 719 27.35 6.95 33.86
C ALA A 719 27.80 8.18 34.68
N ALA A 720 28.37 9.17 34.02
CA ALA A 720 28.79 10.43 34.66
C ALA A 720 27.58 11.20 35.25
N ALA A 721 26.46 11.29 34.52
CA ALA A 721 25.24 11.93 35.01
C ALA A 721 24.65 11.21 36.23
N LEU A 722 24.72 9.89 36.27
CA LEU A 722 24.29 9.05 37.39
C LEU A 722 25.32 8.95 38.50
N LYS A 723 26.52 9.57 38.32
CA LYS A 723 27.64 9.59 39.27
C LYS A 723 28.13 8.19 39.68
N ILE A 724 28.30 7.33 38.70
CA ILE A 724 28.82 5.96 38.86
C ILE A 724 30.12 5.80 38.07
N ASN A 725 31.00 4.92 38.58
CA ASN A 725 32.30 4.64 37.98
C ASN A 725 32.33 3.34 37.17
N GLN A 726 31.31 2.49 37.30
CA GLN A 726 31.21 1.21 36.60
C GLN A 726 30.00 1.22 35.67
N ILE A 727 30.28 1.06 34.40
CA ILE A 727 29.23 1.12 33.32
C ILE A 727 28.15 0.04 33.51
N ASN A 728 28.51 -1.15 34.03
CA ASN A 728 27.59 -2.25 34.28
C ASN A 728 26.63 -2.01 35.46
N GLU A 729 26.70 -0.87 36.14
CA GLU A 729 25.80 -0.48 37.23
C GLU A 729 24.77 0.58 36.79
N ILE A 730 24.77 0.97 35.50
CA ILE A 730 23.88 2.04 34.96
C ILE A 730 22.41 1.71 35.15
N ASP A 731 22.00 0.51 34.83
CA ASP A 731 20.64 0.02 34.95
C ASP A 731 20.13 0.06 36.40
N HIS A 732 20.89 -0.56 37.32
CA HIS A 732 20.58 -0.55 38.78
C HIS A 732 20.53 0.86 39.36
N LYS A 733 21.45 1.75 38.94
CA LYS A 733 21.44 3.13 39.41
C LYS A 733 20.25 3.92 38.86
N ALA A 734 19.93 3.73 37.58
CA ALA A 734 18.77 4.34 36.97
C ALA A 734 17.47 3.91 37.66
N GLU A 735 17.29 2.62 37.91
CA GLU A 735 16.15 2.09 38.69
C GLU A 735 16.08 2.70 40.09
N SER A 736 17.23 2.78 40.79
CA SER A 736 17.32 3.40 42.13
C SER A 736 16.91 4.88 42.12
N VAL A 737 17.37 5.64 41.12
CA VAL A 737 17.01 7.08 40.97
C VAL A 737 15.50 7.22 40.66
N MET A 738 14.95 6.36 39.81
CA MET A 738 13.49 6.38 39.52
C MET A 738 12.66 6.01 40.75
N ALA A 739 13.14 5.06 41.56
CA ALA A 739 12.49 4.72 42.84
C ALA A 739 12.52 5.89 43.81
N GLN A 740 13.67 6.56 43.95
CA GLN A 740 13.83 7.76 44.81
C GLN A 740 12.93 8.90 44.33
N CYS A 741 12.80 9.16 43.02
CA CYS A 741 11.91 10.18 42.49
C CYS A 741 10.46 9.88 42.90
N ARG A 742 9.98 8.63 42.76
CA ARG A 742 8.61 8.24 43.19
C ARG A 742 8.39 8.40 44.68
N GLU A 743 9.39 8.11 45.52
CA GLU A 743 9.29 8.34 46.95
C GLU A 743 9.26 9.84 47.32
N LEU A 744 10.09 10.64 46.63
CA LEU A 744 10.08 12.10 46.85
C LEU A 744 8.74 12.72 46.41
N GLU A 745 8.19 12.28 45.25
CA GLU A 745 6.85 12.73 44.82
C GLU A 745 5.79 12.44 45.89
N LYS A 746 5.74 11.19 46.40
CA LYS A 746 4.83 10.82 47.49
C LYS A 746 5.07 11.63 48.76
N ALA A 747 6.35 11.89 49.13
CA ALA A 747 6.69 12.72 50.29
C ALA A 747 6.20 14.15 50.09
N VAL A 748 6.41 14.73 48.92
CA VAL A 748 5.93 16.09 48.57
C VAL A 748 4.41 16.19 48.68
N ASP A 749 3.70 15.19 48.13
CA ASP A 749 2.22 15.16 48.22
C ASP A 749 1.75 15.01 49.68
N SER A 750 2.42 14.13 50.48
CA SER A 750 2.13 14.03 51.92
C SER A 750 2.41 15.31 52.68
N PHE A 751 3.50 16.03 52.33
CA PHE A 751 3.78 17.33 52.91
C PHE A 751 2.75 18.42 52.54
N LYS A 752 2.30 18.44 51.29
CA LYS A 752 1.22 19.32 50.85
C LYS A 752 -0.08 19.02 51.61
N GLU A 753 -0.45 17.75 51.78
CA GLU A 753 -1.63 17.36 52.62
C GLU A 753 -1.50 17.80 54.09
N LYS A 754 -0.33 17.58 54.70
CA LYS A 754 -0.10 18.02 56.06
C LYS A 754 -0.11 19.55 56.22
N MET A 755 0.43 20.26 55.28
CA MET A 755 0.35 21.75 55.26
C MET A 755 -1.08 22.23 55.10
N ALA A 756 -1.87 21.62 54.20
CA ALA A 756 -3.26 21.94 54.04
C ALA A 756 -4.07 21.65 55.32
N ALA A 757 -3.82 20.53 56.00
CA ALA A 757 -4.43 20.20 57.30
C ALA A 757 -4.07 21.15 58.43
N ALA A 758 -2.81 21.57 58.51
CA ALA A 758 -2.35 22.53 59.52
C ALA A 758 -2.97 23.93 59.28
N LYS A 759 -3.05 24.36 58.00
CA LYS A 759 -3.74 25.62 57.63
C LYS A 759 -5.24 25.55 57.97
N ALA A 760 -5.92 24.42 57.73
CA ALA A 760 -7.33 24.22 58.07
C ALA A 760 -7.58 24.35 59.58
N ASN A 761 -6.69 23.71 60.41
CA ASN A 761 -6.80 23.79 61.87
C ASN A 761 -6.64 25.24 62.38
N ASN A 762 -5.72 26.00 61.83
CA ASN A 762 -5.55 27.43 62.18
C ASN A 762 -6.78 28.28 61.78
N ILE A 763 -7.43 28.00 60.68
CA ILE A 763 -8.62 28.71 60.22
C ILE A 763 -9.83 28.38 61.07
N MET A 764 -9.95 27.18 61.65
CA MET A 764 -11.03 26.77 62.57
C MET A 764 -11.00 27.53 63.89
N THR A 765 -9.88 28.15 64.27
CA THR A 765 -9.83 29.02 65.48
C THR A 765 -10.57 30.35 65.31
N GLY A 766 -10.90 30.73 64.04
CA GLY A 766 -11.60 31.97 63.71
C GLY A 766 -13.11 31.87 63.48
N ILE A 767 -13.78 30.81 64.01
CA ILE A 767 -15.24 30.59 63.83
C ILE A 767 -16.00 31.76 64.46
N LYS A 768 -16.88 32.38 63.65
CA LYS A 768 -17.86 33.37 64.11
C LYS A 768 -19.26 32.73 64.10
N HIS A 769 -20.09 33.05 65.02
CA HIS A 769 -21.50 32.59 65.12
C HIS A 769 -22.45 33.70 64.69
N ILE A 770 -23.27 33.45 63.69
CA ILE A 770 -24.33 34.32 63.23
C ILE A 770 -25.65 33.51 63.36
N GLY A 771 -26.37 33.77 64.43
CA GLY A 771 -27.50 32.89 64.81
C GLY A 771 -27.06 31.45 65.04
N GLU A 772 -27.62 30.52 64.33
CA GLU A 772 -27.22 29.08 64.36
C GLU A 772 -26.13 28.72 63.39
N ILE A 773 -25.64 29.64 62.55
CA ILE A 773 -24.59 29.41 61.54
C ILE A 773 -23.22 29.64 62.14
N SER A 774 -22.35 28.68 61.95
CA SER A 774 -20.91 28.77 62.20
C SER A 774 -20.19 29.27 60.94
N LEU A 775 -19.87 30.57 60.86
CA LEU A 775 -19.21 31.16 59.70
C LEU A 775 -17.70 31.15 59.88
N ILE A 776 -16.98 30.77 58.84
CA ILE A 776 -15.54 30.78 58.74
C ILE A 776 -15.12 31.56 57.48
N THR A 777 -14.41 32.65 57.67
CA THR A 777 -13.85 33.45 56.55
C THR A 777 -12.34 33.45 56.66
N ALA A 778 -11.64 33.18 55.60
CA ALA A 778 -10.17 33.17 55.59
C ALA A 778 -9.57 33.58 54.22
N GLN A 779 -8.52 34.39 54.31
CA GLN A 779 -7.60 34.56 53.19
C GLN A 779 -6.56 33.42 53.26
N VAL A 780 -6.38 32.69 52.13
CA VAL A 780 -5.51 31.49 52.07
C VAL A 780 -4.55 31.61 50.88
N ASP A 781 -3.52 32.41 51.03
CA ASP A 781 -2.58 32.69 49.94
C ASP A 781 -1.88 31.44 49.41
N GLY A 782 -1.72 31.35 48.06
CA GLY A 782 -1.04 30.29 47.36
C GLY A 782 -1.82 28.98 47.24
N MET A 783 -3.14 29.00 47.52
CA MET A 783 -4.03 27.83 47.37
C MET A 783 -4.90 27.95 46.12
N GLY A 784 -4.95 26.89 45.33
CA GLY A 784 -5.88 26.80 44.18
C GLY A 784 -7.33 26.48 44.61
N ALA A 785 -8.26 26.64 43.66
CA ALA A 785 -9.67 26.42 43.92
C ALA A 785 -9.98 25.02 44.49
N ASP A 786 -9.33 23.98 44.01
CA ASP A 786 -9.57 22.60 44.42
C ASP A 786 -8.99 22.30 45.81
N GLU A 787 -7.88 22.94 46.18
CA GLU A 787 -7.33 22.86 47.53
C GLU A 787 -8.25 23.58 48.55
N MET A 788 -8.77 24.76 48.19
CA MET A 788 -9.77 25.48 49.02
C MET A 788 -11.05 24.67 49.18
N LYS A 789 -11.52 23.99 48.13
CA LYS A 789 -12.71 23.10 48.24
C LYS A 789 -12.43 21.94 49.19
N SER A 790 -11.28 21.30 49.09
CA SER A 790 -10.90 20.18 49.97
C SER A 790 -10.82 20.63 51.42
N MET A 791 -10.33 21.85 51.66
CA MET A 791 -10.27 22.45 52.98
C MET A 791 -11.67 22.75 53.52
N ALA A 792 -12.57 23.37 52.71
CA ALA A 792 -13.93 23.66 53.07
C ALA A 792 -14.75 22.38 53.36
N ASP A 793 -14.51 21.29 52.63
CA ASP A 793 -15.14 19.99 52.91
C ASP A 793 -14.75 19.42 54.30
N LYS A 794 -13.47 19.56 54.70
CA LYS A 794 -13.02 19.20 56.03
C LYS A 794 -13.74 20.02 57.14
N ILE A 795 -13.78 21.38 56.96
CA ILE A 795 -14.46 22.27 57.87
C ILE A 795 -15.96 21.86 57.98
N LYS A 796 -16.58 21.56 56.88
CA LYS A 796 -17.98 21.16 56.83
C LYS A 796 -18.26 19.80 57.53
N ALA A 797 -17.26 18.90 57.53
CA ALA A 797 -17.37 17.63 58.24
C ALA A 797 -17.21 17.75 59.76
N GLU A 798 -16.44 18.74 60.26
CA GLU A 798 -16.08 18.88 61.65
C GLU A 798 -16.96 19.93 62.39
N VAL A 799 -17.48 20.95 61.68
CA VAL A 799 -18.26 22.04 62.28
C VAL A 799 -19.71 21.98 61.84
N PRO A 800 -20.65 21.82 62.80
CA PRO A 800 -22.11 21.84 62.49
C PRO A 800 -22.57 23.21 61.97
N ASN A 801 -23.58 23.21 61.11
CA ASN A 801 -24.14 24.42 60.50
C ASN A 801 -23.11 25.34 59.87
N SER A 802 -22.01 24.80 59.31
CA SER A 802 -20.87 25.57 58.86
C SER A 802 -21.07 26.24 57.50
N VAL A 803 -20.53 27.43 57.34
CA VAL A 803 -20.32 28.14 56.08
C VAL A 803 -18.82 28.55 56.03
N ALA A 804 -18.12 28.02 55.09
CA ALA A 804 -16.71 28.39 54.88
C ALA A 804 -16.58 29.24 53.61
N VAL A 805 -15.98 30.42 53.70
CA VAL A 805 -15.74 31.31 52.57
C VAL A 805 -14.24 31.66 52.59
N MET A 806 -13.55 31.27 51.51
CA MET A 806 -12.13 31.48 51.39
C MET A 806 -11.78 32.29 50.12
N GLY A 807 -10.79 33.14 50.24
CA GLY A 807 -10.24 33.90 49.14
C GLY A 807 -8.71 33.68 49.03
N ALA A 808 -8.22 33.47 47.83
CA ALA A 808 -6.80 33.30 47.58
C ALA A 808 -6.33 34.06 46.35
N GLU A 809 -5.09 34.56 46.41
CA GLU A 809 -4.35 34.96 45.20
C GLU A 809 -3.32 33.89 44.83
N THR A 810 -3.37 33.51 43.56
CA THR A 810 -2.41 32.55 43.00
C THR A 810 -2.03 32.99 41.58
N ASP A 811 -0.74 33.24 41.34
CA ASP A 811 -0.22 33.72 40.06
C ASP A 811 -0.96 34.95 39.48
N GLY A 812 -1.28 35.92 40.38
CA GLY A 812 -2.00 37.16 40.01
C GLY A 812 -3.49 36.96 39.69
N LYS A 813 -4.05 35.79 39.95
CA LYS A 813 -5.49 35.50 39.83
C LYS A 813 -6.14 35.32 41.20
N ILE A 814 -7.23 36.02 41.40
CA ILE A 814 -7.99 35.92 42.63
C ILE A 814 -9.06 34.87 42.47
N THR A 815 -9.18 33.97 43.42
CA THR A 815 -10.19 32.94 43.47
C THR A 815 -10.90 32.97 44.82
N PHE A 816 -12.22 32.95 44.81
CA PHE A 816 -13.09 32.78 45.99
C PHE A 816 -13.79 31.46 45.93
N VAL A 817 -13.91 30.76 47.04
CA VAL A 817 -14.67 29.52 47.20
C VAL A 817 -15.58 29.68 48.44
N ALA A 818 -16.87 29.36 48.29
CA ALA A 818 -17.81 29.29 49.41
C ALA A 818 -18.44 27.91 49.41
N MET A 819 -18.47 27.27 50.57
CA MET A 819 -19.18 25.99 50.79
C MET A 819 -19.97 26.05 52.10
N ALA A 820 -21.17 25.44 52.07
CA ALA A 820 -22.07 25.39 53.19
C ALA A 820 -22.52 23.95 53.51
N SER A 821 -22.71 23.63 54.79
CA SER A 821 -23.33 22.36 55.20
C SER A 821 -24.78 22.31 54.76
N LYS A 822 -25.32 21.09 54.65
CA LYS A 822 -26.72 20.88 54.28
C LYS A 822 -27.68 21.57 55.27
N GLU A 823 -27.32 21.62 56.52
CA GLU A 823 -28.05 22.24 57.60
C GLU A 823 -28.05 23.77 57.46
N ALA A 824 -26.89 24.37 57.13
CA ALA A 824 -26.76 25.80 56.89
C ALA A 824 -27.60 26.25 55.67
N VAL A 825 -27.63 25.42 54.61
CA VAL A 825 -28.50 25.68 53.44
C VAL A 825 -29.99 25.65 53.81
N LYS A 826 -30.40 24.71 54.69
CA LYS A 826 -31.80 24.69 55.21
C LYS A 826 -32.14 25.93 56.05
N LEU A 827 -31.18 26.54 56.72
CA LEU A 827 -31.33 27.77 57.49
C LEU A 827 -31.35 29.06 56.62
N GLY A 828 -31.26 28.89 55.27
CA GLY A 828 -31.37 29.99 54.32
C GLY A 828 -30.12 30.42 53.62
N VAL A 829 -28.97 29.85 53.97
CA VAL A 829 -27.67 30.22 53.35
C VAL A 829 -27.61 29.74 51.89
N HIS A 830 -27.09 30.60 51.04
CA HIS A 830 -26.92 30.35 49.62
C HIS A 830 -25.54 30.83 49.15
N CYS A 831 -24.58 29.89 49.00
CA CYS A 831 -23.19 30.16 48.59
C CYS A 831 -23.08 30.89 47.26
N GLY A 832 -23.95 30.64 46.28
CA GLY A 832 -23.97 31.32 44.98
C GLY A 832 -24.26 32.84 45.11
N LYS A 833 -25.08 33.27 46.06
CA LYS A 833 -25.33 34.67 46.36
C LYS A 833 -24.11 35.30 47.07
N ILE A 834 -23.57 34.59 48.07
CA ILE A 834 -22.35 35.06 48.79
C ILE A 834 -21.22 35.33 47.78
N ILE A 835 -20.91 34.35 46.95
CA ILE A 835 -19.84 34.49 45.95
C ILE A 835 -20.11 35.63 44.96
N LYS A 836 -21.35 35.78 44.52
CA LYS A 836 -21.74 36.85 43.60
C LYS A 836 -21.46 38.22 44.20
N ASP A 837 -21.81 38.42 45.45
CA ASP A 837 -21.71 39.70 46.12
C ASP A 837 -20.23 40.03 46.50
N ILE A 838 -19.46 39.06 47.03
CA ILE A 838 -18.06 39.29 47.38
C ILE A 838 -17.17 39.45 46.15
N THR A 839 -17.44 38.75 45.06
CA THR A 839 -16.67 38.93 43.82
C THR A 839 -16.93 40.26 43.16
N ALA A 840 -18.10 40.86 43.31
CA ALA A 840 -18.40 42.21 42.87
C ALA A 840 -17.52 43.26 43.60
N VAL A 841 -17.23 43.07 44.90
CA VAL A 841 -16.28 43.92 45.66
C VAL A 841 -14.86 43.85 45.12
N ALA A 842 -14.43 42.66 44.75
CA ALA A 842 -13.10 42.42 44.19
C ALA A 842 -12.99 42.64 42.66
N GLY A 843 -14.00 43.31 42.06
CA GLY A 843 -14.00 43.65 40.64
C GLY A 843 -14.15 42.45 39.70
N GLY A 844 -14.79 41.37 40.12
CA GLY A 844 -14.94 40.15 39.38
C GLY A 844 -16.35 39.58 39.24
N ARG A 845 -16.47 38.31 38.92
CA ARG A 845 -17.76 37.60 38.77
C ARG A 845 -17.66 36.19 39.34
N GLY A 846 -18.75 35.72 39.88
CA GLY A 846 -18.85 34.37 40.40
C GLY A 846 -20.30 33.96 40.66
N GLY A 847 -20.46 32.69 41.07
CA GLY A 847 -21.78 32.12 41.39
C GLY A 847 -21.68 30.61 41.59
N GLY A 848 -22.80 29.98 41.84
CA GLY A 848 -22.88 28.54 42.05
C GLY A 848 -24.17 28.11 42.67
N LYS A 849 -24.16 26.91 43.24
CA LYS A 849 -25.31 26.30 43.93
C LYS A 849 -25.41 26.79 45.38
N PRO A 850 -26.54 26.52 46.05
CA PRO A 850 -26.71 26.93 47.47
C PRO A 850 -25.64 26.34 48.42
N ASP A 851 -25.16 25.16 48.17
CA ASP A 851 -24.22 24.41 48.99
C ASP A 851 -22.74 24.63 48.58
N MET A 852 -22.46 25.11 47.35
CA MET A 852 -21.12 25.36 46.86
C MET A 852 -21.09 26.41 45.74
N ALA A 853 -20.18 27.34 45.81
CA ALA A 853 -19.96 28.34 44.75
C ALA A 853 -18.50 28.74 44.65
N GLN A 854 -18.11 29.24 43.47
CA GLN A 854 -16.80 29.79 43.24
C GLN A 854 -16.87 31.02 42.33
N GLY A 855 -15.84 31.86 42.39
CA GLY A 855 -15.73 33.06 41.57
C GLY A 855 -14.33 33.62 41.56
N GLY A 856 -14.07 34.58 40.67
CA GLY A 856 -12.80 35.25 40.57
C GLY A 856 -12.92 36.78 40.75
N GLY A 857 -11.82 37.39 41.05
CA GLY A 857 -11.66 38.86 41.14
C GLY A 857 -10.51 39.36 40.30
N SER A 858 -10.44 40.71 40.13
CA SER A 858 -9.35 41.38 39.42
C SER A 858 -8.49 42.28 40.32
N ASP A 859 -8.90 42.53 41.56
CA ASP A 859 -8.21 43.43 42.50
C ASP A 859 -7.88 42.68 43.82
N ALA A 860 -6.62 42.23 43.94
CA ALA A 860 -6.13 41.47 45.08
C ALA A 860 -6.15 42.26 46.41
N SER A 861 -6.04 43.57 46.36
CA SER A 861 -6.06 44.42 47.57
C SER A 861 -7.43 44.44 48.24
N LYS A 862 -8.46 43.91 47.58
CA LYS A 862 -9.85 43.87 48.06
C LYS A 862 -10.34 42.50 48.55
N ILE A 863 -9.44 41.52 48.67
CA ILE A 863 -9.83 40.20 49.17
C ILE A 863 -10.36 40.29 50.62
N ASP A 864 -9.66 41.05 51.48
CA ASP A 864 -10.07 41.23 52.87
C ASP A 864 -11.37 42.01 52.97
N ASP A 865 -11.58 43.05 52.18
CA ASP A 865 -12.81 43.80 52.11
C ASP A 865 -13.98 42.96 51.64
N ALA A 866 -13.73 42.08 50.66
CA ALA A 866 -14.72 41.14 50.17
C ALA A 866 -15.09 40.08 51.24
N LEU A 867 -14.10 39.54 51.94
CA LEU A 867 -14.34 38.56 53.02
C LEU A 867 -15.02 39.18 54.22
N ALA A 868 -14.72 40.45 54.58
CA ALA A 868 -15.37 41.19 55.66
C ALA A 868 -16.89 41.39 55.44
N LYS A 869 -17.34 41.49 54.22
CA LYS A 869 -18.77 41.56 53.85
C LYS A 869 -19.57 40.29 54.03
N VAL A 870 -18.89 39.17 54.13
CA VAL A 870 -19.56 37.86 54.25
C VAL A 870 -20.46 37.80 55.48
N ASP A 871 -20.06 38.41 56.61
CA ASP A 871 -20.81 38.47 57.86
C ASP A 871 -22.21 39.08 57.65
N GLU A 872 -22.26 40.21 56.94
CA GLU A 872 -23.49 40.95 56.65
C GLU A 872 -24.38 40.14 55.68
N ILE A 873 -23.79 39.58 54.61
CA ILE A 873 -24.50 38.82 53.58
C ILE A 873 -25.15 37.54 54.19
N VAL A 874 -24.43 36.85 55.07
CA VAL A 874 -24.96 35.65 55.75
C VAL A 874 -26.07 36.04 56.74
N ALA A 875 -25.86 37.11 57.48
CA ALA A 875 -26.89 37.64 58.42
C ALA A 875 -28.19 38.05 57.70
N GLU A 876 -28.11 38.61 56.50
CA GLU A 876 -29.27 38.96 55.67
C GLU A 876 -29.99 37.72 55.08
N GLN A 877 -29.29 36.65 54.79
CA GLN A 877 -29.85 35.41 54.19
C GLN A 877 -30.62 34.54 55.22
N ILE A 878 -30.30 34.66 56.51
CA ILE A 878 -30.89 33.82 57.56
C ILE A 878 -32.01 34.58 58.35
N LYS A 879 -32.23 35.83 57.99
CA LYS A 879 -33.40 36.57 58.48
C LYS A 879 -34.66 36.12 57.78
#